data_ea3ca317f003ff596a0bcd0d8b61c616
#
_entry.id   ea3ca317f003ff596a0bcd0d8b61c616
#
_cell.length_a   1.000
_cell.length_b   1.000
_cell.length_c   1.000
_cell.angle_alpha   90.00
_cell.angle_beta   90.00
_cell.angle_gamma   90.00
#
_symmetry.space_group_name_H-M   'P 1'
#
loop_
_entity.id
_entity.type
_entity.pdbx_description
1 polymer ?
#
loop_
_entity_poly.entity_id
_entity_poly.type
_entity_poly.pdbx_seq_one_letter_code
_entity_poly.pdbx_strand_id
1 'polypeptide(L)'
;MAFLLYRLGSFAYRRRWWVVSAWLAIMVAVGGSAVAFSGALSNNFTIPGTESQRVLNQLKDEMPEAVGGMGTIVFQSTDGEFTAEQQEEVTAALTEVEGLDGVESVIDPFETAQQLADSREEIANGRAELEAGAQELADGAAQLDAAQAQLDDQRAQFEAGKAFLPAEQIDATVAQLDAAQAEIDAQRAQLDEGQAELDAARVELERGERLLEATSAIQFVSDDGTTAVASVQFTTAVDAITPETREAVQEAAGAATEAGLNVEYSKEIVQDISEIFGPAEVIGLLVAAIVLIVMLGTLVAAGLPLLMAIVGVGVGVGITFALTGVIQMSSISPVLALMLGLAVGIDYSLFIVNRHRTQLLRGMPLQESIARATGTAGNAVLFAGITVIIALAALAVPGLPFLTILGLSAAGTVAVAVLVALTLTPALLGFMGRRVISKRRWKTAHSASEAQADEHSVDNSYAAGRGWGGFVTRKPILTVLVGVVALCVLALPALELRVGLPDGGSEPTDSTAYQAYTLVGEKFGEGTNGPLLAVGELPPIEDEGERTDLQLDVADRLAAIDDVVTAVPAGISDDGRTAIYQVIPEEGPASESTEQLVRDLRAEAASIEDATGVTVSVTGQTAANIDVSAKLMEAMPLYLGIVVGLSLVLLLLVFRSILVPLIATAGFLLSLLASFGATVAIYQWGWLGDFFGVTNPGPILSFLPIILIGVLFGLAMDYQMFLVSGMRESFVHGRPAKEAVRVGFSHGARVVTAAAIIMVSVFAGFVFSHLTMVRPIGFGLAFGVLLDAFVVRMTLIPAAMHLLGRSAWWLPKWLDRVLPDVDVEGARLVEHTDDDGARPLTESAPVSTRH
;
A
#
# COMPACT_ATOMS: atom_id res chain seq x y z
N MET A 1 13.51 -25.76 -26.92
CA MET A 1 13.79 -24.42 -26.31
C MET A 1 15.29 -24.12 -26.31
N ALA A 2 16.15 -24.91 -25.68
CA ALA A 2 17.60 -24.70 -25.61
C ALA A 2 18.30 -24.46 -26.97
N PHE A 3 17.91 -25.20 -28.04
CA PHE A 3 18.44 -24.99 -29.38
C PHE A 3 18.05 -23.63 -30.00
N LEU A 4 16.83 -23.14 -29.75
CA LEU A 4 16.41 -21.79 -30.21
C LEU A 4 17.22 -20.70 -29.52
N LEU A 5 17.45 -20.82 -28.21
CA LEU A 5 18.27 -19.88 -27.43
C LEU A 5 19.75 -19.94 -27.82
N TYR A 6 20.28 -21.13 -28.15
CA TYR A 6 21.61 -21.29 -28.74
C TYR A 6 21.72 -20.48 -30.05
N ARG A 7 20.74 -20.61 -30.94
CA ARG A 7 20.70 -19.86 -32.21
C ARG A 7 20.57 -18.33 -31.95
N LEU A 8 19.75 -17.94 -30.96
CA LEU A 8 19.59 -16.54 -30.54
C LEU A 8 20.91 -15.96 -30.02
N GLY A 9 21.65 -16.71 -29.17
CA GLY A 9 22.97 -16.31 -28.66
C GLY A 9 24.00 -16.17 -29.78
N SER A 10 24.01 -17.12 -30.72
CA SER A 10 24.87 -17.06 -31.91
C SER A 10 24.52 -15.86 -32.85
N PHE A 11 23.22 -15.59 -33.05
CA PHE A 11 22.74 -14.40 -33.79
C PHE A 11 23.16 -13.12 -33.09
N ALA A 12 22.92 -12.98 -31.79
CA ALA A 12 23.29 -11.81 -31.00
C ALA A 12 24.81 -11.53 -31.04
N TYR A 13 25.65 -12.57 -30.99
CA TYR A 13 27.09 -12.43 -31.16
C TYR A 13 27.45 -11.93 -32.56
N ARG A 14 26.89 -12.52 -33.64
CA ARG A 14 27.20 -12.17 -35.04
C ARG A 14 26.69 -10.79 -35.42
N ARG A 15 25.52 -10.41 -34.93
CA ARG A 15 24.85 -9.14 -35.22
C ARG A 15 24.87 -8.16 -34.02
N ARG A 16 25.91 -8.20 -33.19
CA ARG A 16 26.04 -7.48 -31.91
C ARG A 16 25.78 -5.97 -32.02
N TRP A 17 26.23 -5.34 -33.12
CA TRP A 17 25.94 -3.91 -33.35
C TRP A 17 24.46 -3.64 -33.56
N TRP A 18 23.75 -4.50 -34.29
CA TRP A 18 22.33 -4.36 -34.50
C TRP A 18 21.54 -4.54 -33.20
N VAL A 19 21.89 -5.49 -32.37
CA VAL A 19 21.24 -5.74 -31.09
C VAL A 19 21.44 -4.57 -30.14
N VAL A 20 22.68 -4.06 -30.02
CA VAL A 20 22.97 -2.90 -29.15
C VAL A 20 22.26 -1.65 -29.67
N SER A 21 22.28 -1.38 -30.99
CA SER A 21 21.58 -0.22 -31.57
C SER A 21 20.06 -0.32 -31.40
N ALA A 22 19.48 -1.53 -31.50
CA ALA A 22 18.04 -1.75 -31.27
C ALA A 22 17.65 -1.44 -29.82
N TRP A 23 18.41 -1.92 -28.82
CA TRP A 23 18.15 -1.63 -27.43
C TRP A 23 18.34 -0.15 -27.09
N LEU A 24 19.32 0.51 -27.72
CA LEU A 24 19.54 1.94 -27.53
C LEU A 24 18.37 2.76 -28.15
N ALA A 25 17.89 2.34 -29.32
CA ALA A 25 16.71 2.95 -29.93
C ALA A 25 15.43 2.75 -29.09
N ILE A 26 15.22 1.54 -28.54
CA ILE A 26 14.12 1.26 -27.62
C ILE A 26 14.22 2.15 -26.38
N MET A 27 15.40 2.28 -25.77
CA MET A 27 15.60 3.10 -24.56
C MET A 27 15.31 4.58 -24.85
N VAL A 28 15.76 5.11 -25.98
CA VAL A 28 15.48 6.49 -26.39
C VAL A 28 13.98 6.68 -26.69
N ALA A 29 13.33 5.74 -27.38
CA ALA A 29 11.90 5.81 -27.70
C ALA A 29 11.05 5.74 -26.42
N VAL A 30 11.36 4.82 -25.50
CA VAL A 30 10.66 4.67 -24.22
C VAL A 30 10.92 5.86 -23.32
N GLY A 31 12.17 6.35 -23.21
CA GLY A 31 12.48 7.56 -22.44
C GLY A 31 11.76 8.80 -22.99
N GLY A 32 11.72 8.97 -24.31
CA GLY A 32 10.95 10.04 -24.93
C GLY A 32 9.44 9.92 -24.71
N SER A 33 8.88 8.70 -24.77
CA SER A 33 7.46 8.48 -24.46
C SER A 33 7.14 8.69 -22.99
N ALA A 34 8.02 8.32 -22.08
CA ALA A 34 7.86 8.58 -20.65
C ALA A 34 7.77 10.08 -20.36
N VAL A 35 8.65 10.90 -20.96
CA VAL A 35 8.58 12.37 -20.80
C VAL A 35 7.35 12.98 -21.47
N ALA A 36 6.92 12.45 -22.62
CA ALA A 36 5.82 13.03 -23.40
C ALA A 36 4.42 12.66 -22.89
N PHE A 37 4.28 11.51 -22.23
CA PHE A 37 2.98 10.91 -21.86
C PHE A 37 2.88 10.58 -20.37
N SER A 38 3.84 10.98 -19.51
CA SER A 38 3.69 10.77 -18.08
C SER A 38 2.55 11.61 -17.50
N GLY A 39 1.70 10.97 -16.71
CA GLY A 39 0.69 11.60 -15.87
C GLY A 39 1.09 11.55 -14.39
N ALA A 40 0.28 12.14 -13.53
CA ALA A 40 0.46 12.08 -12.08
C ALA A 40 0.33 10.64 -11.55
N LEU A 41 1.13 10.30 -10.54
CA LEU A 41 0.97 9.08 -9.78
C LEU A 41 -0.09 9.30 -8.69
N SER A 42 -0.91 8.29 -8.42
CA SER A 42 -1.99 8.35 -7.45
C SER A 42 -1.74 7.33 -6.32
N ASN A 43 -1.93 7.76 -5.08
CA ASN A 43 -1.92 6.83 -3.94
C ASN A 43 -3.34 6.52 -3.44
N ASN A 44 -4.35 6.81 -4.25
CA ASN A 44 -5.73 6.49 -3.94
C ASN A 44 -6.01 5.00 -4.24
N PHE A 45 -6.21 4.20 -3.19
CA PHE A 45 -6.46 2.76 -3.27
C PHE A 45 -7.95 2.46 -3.32
N THR A 46 -8.65 2.95 -4.35
CA THR A 46 -10.09 2.70 -4.49
C THR A 46 -10.38 1.25 -4.88
N ILE A 47 -11.37 0.65 -4.24
CA ILE A 47 -11.86 -0.68 -4.57
C ILE A 47 -13.32 -0.59 -5.02
N PRO A 48 -13.60 -0.79 -6.30
CA PRO A 48 -14.96 -0.82 -6.81
C PRO A 48 -15.81 -1.87 -6.08
N GLY A 49 -17.00 -1.44 -5.60
CA GLY A 49 -17.99 -2.33 -5.00
C GLY A 49 -17.93 -2.41 -3.46
N THR A 50 -17.01 -1.71 -2.79
CA THR A 50 -17.09 -1.47 -1.35
C THR A 50 -18.19 -0.46 -1.04
N GLU A 51 -18.70 -0.47 0.20
CA GLU A 51 -19.73 0.48 0.63
C GLU A 51 -19.18 1.90 0.60
N SER A 52 -18.02 2.13 1.21
CA SER A 52 -17.36 3.44 1.21
C SER A 52 -17.18 4.03 -0.19
N GLN A 53 -16.81 3.20 -1.19
CA GLN A 53 -16.64 3.67 -2.56
C GLN A 53 -17.97 3.98 -3.26
N ARG A 54 -19.03 3.21 -2.99
CA ARG A 54 -20.36 3.49 -3.56
C ARG A 54 -20.89 4.83 -3.05
N VAL A 55 -20.80 5.04 -1.74
CA VAL A 55 -21.23 6.27 -1.08
C VAL A 55 -20.39 7.46 -1.54
N LEU A 56 -19.06 7.31 -1.66
CA LEU A 56 -18.19 8.35 -2.19
C LEU A 56 -18.54 8.74 -3.63
N ASN A 57 -18.91 7.76 -4.47
CA ASN A 57 -19.35 8.04 -5.84
C ASN A 57 -20.70 8.77 -5.86
N GLN A 58 -21.63 8.41 -4.97
CA GLN A 58 -22.90 9.12 -4.79
C GLN A 58 -22.67 10.57 -4.39
N LEU A 59 -21.81 10.82 -3.38
CA LEU A 59 -21.47 12.17 -2.96
C LEU A 59 -20.83 13.00 -4.09
N LYS A 60 -20.00 12.38 -4.95
CA LYS A 60 -19.44 13.07 -6.12
C LYS A 60 -20.48 13.58 -7.10
N ASP A 61 -21.57 12.84 -7.23
CA ASP A 61 -22.65 13.20 -8.15
C ASP A 61 -23.62 14.21 -7.52
N GLU A 62 -23.89 14.11 -6.21
CA GLU A 62 -24.88 14.91 -5.49
C GLU A 62 -24.28 16.13 -4.77
N MET A 63 -23.05 16.03 -4.26
CA MET A 63 -22.36 17.07 -3.50
C MET A 63 -20.86 17.11 -3.89
N PRO A 64 -20.51 17.50 -5.12
CA PRO A 64 -19.12 17.45 -5.61
C PRO A 64 -18.14 18.28 -4.75
N GLU A 65 -18.60 19.33 -4.13
CA GLU A 65 -17.82 20.20 -3.24
C GLU A 65 -17.41 19.48 -1.95
N ALA A 66 -18.20 18.50 -1.46
CA ALA A 66 -17.89 17.73 -0.25
C ALA A 66 -16.83 16.63 -0.44
N VAL A 67 -16.36 16.37 -1.67
CA VAL A 67 -15.49 15.24 -2.01
C VAL A 67 -14.07 15.68 -2.40
N GLY A 68 -13.75 16.97 -2.30
CA GLY A 68 -12.38 17.49 -2.49
C GLY A 68 -11.38 16.86 -1.52
N GLY A 69 -10.11 16.88 -1.87
CA GLY A 69 -9.05 16.48 -0.96
C GLY A 69 -8.98 17.44 0.22
N MET A 70 -8.77 16.90 1.41
CA MET A 70 -8.57 17.72 2.61
C MET A 70 -7.13 17.62 3.09
N GLY A 71 -6.57 18.76 3.50
CA GLY A 71 -5.27 18.85 4.17
C GLY A 71 -5.41 19.65 5.45
N THR A 72 -4.54 19.42 6.41
CA THR A 72 -4.55 20.09 7.71
C THR A 72 -3.27 20.90 7.90
N ILE A 73 -3.40 22.11 8.40
CA ILE A 73 -2.29 22.97 8.83
C ILE A 73 -2.43 23.17 10.32
N VAL A 74 -1.37 22.93 11.08
CA VAL A 74 -1.34 23.06 12.54
C VAL A 74 -0.41 24.20 12.88
N PHE A 75 -0.95 25.20 13.58
CA PHE A 75 -0.21 26.33 14.14
C PHE A 75 -0.01 26.10 15.63
N GLN A 76 1.22 26.26 16.11
CA GLN A 76 1.53 26.13 17.54
C GLN A 76 2.28 27.36 18.04
N SER A 77 1.78 27.97 19.10
CA SER A 77 2.49 29.00 19.85
C SER A 77 3.48 28.35 20.83
N THR A 78 4.74 28.76 20.79
CA THR A 78 5.80 28.25 21.68
C THR A 78 5.87 28.99 23.02
N ASP A 79 5.25 30.16 23.12
CA ASP A 79 5.36 31.07 24.28
C ASP A 79 4.09 31.13 25.14
N GLY A 80 3.12 30.22 24.94
CA GLY A 80 1.85 30.16 25.67
C GLY A 80 0.64 30.34 24.76
N GLU A 81 -0.46 30.86 25.27
CA GLU A 81 -1.68 31.13 24.50
C GLU A 81 -1.41 32.08 23.32
N PHE A 82 -2.13 31.91 22.21
CA PHE A 82 -2.02 32.79 21.05
C PHE A 82 -2.31 34.21 21.39
N THR A 83 -1.40 35.13 21.03
CA THR A 83 -1.63 36.57 21.11
C THR A 83 -2.55 37.04 19.99
N ALA A 84 -3.22 38.20 20.16
CA ALA A 84 -4.07 38.77 19.11
C ALA A 84 -3.29 39.04 17.80
N GLU A 85 -2.00 39.41 17.88
CA GLU A 85 -1.13 39.62 16.73
C GLU A 85 -0.86 38.26 15.99
N GLN A 86 -0.63 37.19 16.75
CA GLN A 86 -0.45 35.84 16.17
C GLN A 86 -1.73 35.29 15.51
N GLN A 87 -2.90 35.58 16.11
CA GLN A 87 -4.19 35.22 15.51
C GLN A 87 -4.41 35.92 14.16
N GLU A 88 -4.12 37.24 14.12
CA GLU A 88 -4.25 38.06 12.91
C GLU A 88 -3.30 37.59 11.81
N GLU A 89 -2.05 37.22 12.14
CA GLU A 89 -1.08 36.66 11.17
C GLU A 89 -1.50 35.28 10.63
N VAL A 90 -2.07 34.39 11.48
CA VAL A 90 -2.63 33.12 11.03
C VAL A 90 -3.79 33.32 10.06
N THR A 91 -4.76 34.20 10.43
CA THR A 91 -5.91 34.51 9.56
C THR A 91 -5.45 35.15 8.24
N ALA A 92 -4.44 36.02 8.26
CA ALA A 92 -3.87 36.59 7.03
C ALA A 92 -3.21 35.53 6.15
N ALA A 93 -2.42 34.62 6.73
CA ALA A 93 -1.79 33.53 6.03
C ALA A 93 -2.83 32.54 5.41
N LEU A 94 -3.89 32.22 6.15
CA LEU A 94 -4.97 31.37 5.69
C LEU A 94 -5.81 32.01 4.58
N THR A 95 -6.01 33.32 4.62
CA THR A 95 -6.65 34.08 3.53
C THR A 95 -5.82 34.04 2.25
N GLU A 96 -4.47 34.05 2.37
CA GLU A 96 -3.59 33.88 1.21
C GLU A 96 -3.68 32.45 0.66
N VAL A 97 -3.75 31.43 1.53
CA VAL A 97 -3.94 30.01 1.13
C VAL A 97 -5.27 29.85 0.39
N GLU A 98 -6.38 30.44 0.87
CA GLU A 98 -7.69 30.37 0.23
C GLU A 98 -7.70 31.00 -1.17
N GLY A 99 -6.86 32.02 -1.41
CA GLY A 99 -6.71 32.66 -2.71
C GLY A 99 -5.90 31.88 -3.74
N LEU A 100 -5.34 30.72 -3.39
CA LEU A 100 -4.48 29.94 -4.28
C LEU A 100 -5.28 29.09 -5.28
N ASP A 101 -4.76 28.97 -6.52
CA ASP A 101 -5.31 28.07 -7.51
C ASP A 101 -5.25 26.60 -7.03
N GLY A 102 -6.41 25.94 -6.99
CA GLY A 102 -6.55 24.53 -6.55
C GLY A 102 -7.00 24.39 -5.10
N VAL A 103 -7.18 25.48 -4.35
CA VAL A 103 -7.85 25.52 -3.05
C VAL A 103 -9.31 25.92 -3.27
N GLU A 104 -10.24 25.18 -2.66
CA GLU A 104 -11.69 25.44 -2.71
C GLU A 104 -12.13 26.34 -1.56
N SER A 105 -11.71 25.98 -0.34
CA SER A 105 -12.02 26.72 0.89
C SER A 105 -11.01 26.42 1.98
N VAL A 106 -10.94 27.33 2.97
CA VAL A 106 -10.11 27.18 4.16
C VAL A 106 -10.97 27.43 5.40
N ILE A 107 -10.90 26.54 6.37
CA ILE A 107 -11.52 26.74 7.69
C ILE A 107 -10.50 27.40 8.59
N ASP A 108 -10.75 28.69 8.92
CA ASP A 108 -9.93 29.42 9.88
C ASP A 108 -10.35 29.06 11.31
N PRO A 109 -9.41 28.56 12.15
CA PRO A 109 -9.70 28.17 13.53
C PRO A 109 -10.19 29.32 14.41
N PHE A 110 -9.68 30.53 14.21
CA PHE A 110 -10.03 31.68 15.07
C PHE A 110 -11.36 32.30 14.66
N GLU A 111 -11.65 32.42 13.37
CA GLU A 111 -12.96 32.87 12.89
C GLU A 111 -14.06 31.87 13.30
N THR A 112 -13.81 30.58 13.20
CA THR A 112 -14.76 29.54 13.62
C THR A 112 -14.98 29.57 15.14
N ALA A 113 -13.90 29.72 15.93
CA ALA A 113 -14.02 29.84 17.37
C ALA A 113 -14.81 31.08 17.76
N GLN A 114 -14.62 32.23 17.06
CA GLN A 114 -15.38 33.43 17.28
C GLN A 114 -16.87 33.26 16.93
N GLN A 115 -17.19 32.66 15.79
CA GLN A 115 -18.57 32.32 15.37
C GLN A 115 -19.27 31.45 16.41
N LEU A 116 -18.60 30.43 16.95
CA LEU A 116 -19.14 29.58 18.02
C LEU A 116 -19.37 30.37 19.30
N ALA A 117 -18.49 31.32 19.66
CA ALA A 117 -18.67 32.21 20.83
C ALA A 117 -19.87 33.13 20.63
N ASP A 118 -19.99 33.74 19.46
CA ASP A 118 -21.10 34.62 19.11
C ASP A 118 -22.45 33.85 19.13
N SER A 119 -22.49 32.62 18.60
CA SER A 119 -23.68 31.77 18.65
C SER A 119 -24.08 31.36 20.08
N ARG A 120 -23.08 31.15 20.97
CA ARG A 120 -23.35 30.88 22.39
C ARG A 120 -23.98 32.11 23.07
N GLU A 121 -23.49 33.31 22.76
CA GLU A 121 -24.06 34.57 23.29
C GLU A 121 -25.47 34.81 22.76
N GLU A 122 -25.72 34.55 21.46
CA GLU A 122 -27.05 34.69 20.86
C GLU A 122 -28.06 33.73 21.50
N ILE A 123 -27.71 32.46 21.70
CA ILE A 123 -28.56 31.46 22.38
C ILE A 123 -28.80 31.88 23.83
N ALA A 124 -27.79 32.36 24.56
CA ALA A 124 -27.96 32.84 25.94
C ALA A 124 -28.90 34.03 26.02
N ASN A 125 -28.80 34.99 25.08
CA ASN A 125 -29.69 36.14 24.97
C ASN A 125 -31.10 35.69 24.59
N GLY A 126 -31.27 34.83 23.62
CA GLY A 126 -32.58 34.27 23.23
C GLY A 126 -33.28 33.53 24.38
N ARG A 127 -32.54 32.77 25.21
CA ARG A 127 -33.08 32.14 26.43
C ARG A 127 -33.59 33.19 27.42
N ALA A 128 -32.84 34.28 27.66
CA ALA A 128 -33.24 35.35 28.56
C ALA A 128 -34.50 36.08 28.04
N GLU A 129 -34.60 36.31 26.73
CA GLU A 129 -35.76 36.92 26.09
C GLU A 129 -37.00 36.03 26.20
N LEU A 130 -36.87 34.73 26.00
CA LEU A 130 -37.97 33.79 26.17
C LEU A 130 -38.47 33.70 27.62
N GLU A 131 -37.52 33.69 28.59
CA GLU A 131 -37.92 33.74 30.04
C GLU A 131 -38.64 35.03 30.39
N ALA A 132 -38.20 36.17 29.88
CA ALA A 132 -38.86 37.45 30.08
C ALA A 132 -40.26 37.47 29.41
N GLY A 133 -40.39 37.00 28.17
CA GLY A 133 -41.66 36.91 27.44
C GLY A 133 -42.63 35.97 28.13
N ALA A 134 -42.17 34.83 28.62
CA ALA A 134 -42.99 33.90 29.38
C ALA A 134 -43.52 34.51 30.68
N GLN A 135 -42.69 35.30 31.36
CA GLN A 135 -43.14 36.00 32.57
C GLN A 135 -44.18 37.08 32.24
N GLU A 136 -43.98 37.85 31.16
CA GLU A 136 -44.90 38.88 30.71
C GLU A 136 -46.28 38.29 30.34
N LEU A 137 -46.28 37.16 29.61
CA LEU A 137 -47.53 36.44 29.26
C LEU A 137 -48.23 35.88 30.52
N ALA A 138 -47.45 35.35 31.47
CA ALA A 138 -48.01 34.83 32.72
C ALA A 138 -48.66 35.97 33.57
N ASP A 139 -47.98 37.15 33.66
CA ASP A 139 -48.55 38.33 34.33
C ASP A 139 -49.78 38.87 33.61
N GLY A 140 -49.75 38.90 32.29
CA GLY A 140 -50.91 39.22 31.45
C GLY A 140 -52.08 38.29 31.67
N ALA A 141 -51.87 36.98 31.69
CA ALA A 141 -52.87 35.99 31.99
C ALA A 141 -53.51 36.19 33.38
N ALA A 142 -52.70 36.46 34.41
CA ALA A 142 -53.18 36.74 35.76
C ALA A 142 -54.01 38.03 35.84
N GLN A 143 -53.64 39.06 35.07
CA GLN A 143 -54.42 40.28 34.98
C GLN A 143 -55.77 40.06 34.28
N LEU A 144 -55.85 39.28 33.22
CA LEU A 144 -57.07 38.92 32.51
C LEU A 144 -58.00 38.06 33.36
N ASP A 145 -57.44 37.12 34.11
CA ASP A 145 -58.26 36.33 35.04
C ASP A 145 -58.81 37.16 36.17
N ALA A 146 -58.10 38.14 36.70
CA ALA A 146 -58.61 39.10 37.68
C ALA A 146 -59.69 39.99 37.06
N ALA A 147 -59.51 40.45 35.82
CA ALA A 147 -60.50 41.27 35.11
C ALA A 147 -61.81 40.48 34.83
N GLN A 148 -61.68 39.19 34.44
CA GLN A 148 -62.82 38.28 34.23
C GLN A 148 -63.56 38.08 35.54
N ALA A 149 -62.88 37.81 36.66
CA ALA A 149 -63.51 37.67 37.99
C ALA A 149 -64.25 38.90 38.41
N GLN A 150 -63.72 40.13 38.18
CA GLN A 150 -64.42 41.38 38.45
C GLN A 150 -65.68 41.56 37.57
N LEU A 151 -65.56 41.20 36.29
CA LEU A 151 -66.75 41.26 35.39
C LEU A 151 -67.81 40.28 35.79
N ASP A 152 -67.48 39.09 36.24
CA ASP A 152 -68.41 38.10 36.72
C ASP A 152 -69.09 38.53 38.01
N ASP A 153 -68.37 39.20 38.93
CA ASP A 153 -68.94 39.81 40.13
C ASP A 153 -69.89 40.97 39.75
N GLN A 154 -69.55 41.83 38.81
CA GLN A 154 -70.44 42.90 38.32
C GLN A 154 -71.73 42.32 37.67
N ARG A 155 -71.55 41.25 36.86
CA ARG A 155 -72.75 40.54 36.30
C ARG A 155 -73.58 39.96 37.37
N ALA A 156 -73.05 39.32 38.40
CA ALA A 156 -73.82 38.78 39.53
C ALA A 156 -74.57 39.85 40.32
N GLN A 157 -73.91 41.01 40.61
CA GLN A 157 -74.48 42.16 41.27
C GLN A 157 -75.63 42.76 40.41
N PHE A 158 -75.40 42.87 39.12
CA PHE A 158 -76.37 43.38 38.17
C PHE A 158 -77.59 42.45 38.10
N GLU A 159 -77.49 41.17 37.98
CA GLU A 159 -78.57 40.22 37.97
C GLU A 159 -79.36 40.19 39.27
N ALA A 160 -78.72 40.37 40.41
CA ALA A 160 -79.40 40.50 41.72
C ALA A 160 -80.19 41.77 41.84
N GLY A 161 -79.78 42.92 41.22
CA GLY A 161 -80.46 44.20 41.24
C GLY A 161 -81.50 44.48 40.08
N LYS A 162 -81.40 43.71 39.03
CA LYS A 162 -82.06 43.89 37.72
C LYS A 162 -83.57 44.12 37.83
N ALA A 163 -84.30 43.45 38.80
CA ALA A 163 -85.73 43.56 39.04
C ALA A 163 -86.19 44.97 39.52
N PHE A 164 -85.27 45.86 39.96
CA PHE A 164 -85.53 47.21 40.46
C PHE A 164 -85.08 48.28 39.49
N LEU A 165 -84.59 48.00 38.29
CA LEU A 165 -84.07 48.94 37.32
C LEU A 165 -85.04 49.22 36.18
N PRO A 166 -85.07 50.41 35.57
CA PRO A 166 -85.79 50.70 34.34
C PRO A 166 -85.21 49.92 33.14
N ALA A 167 -86.08 49.56 32.16
CA ALA A 167 -85.74 48.77 31.02
C ALA A 167 -84.51 49.42 30.22
N GLU A 168 -84.52 50.69 30.01
CA GLU A 168 -83.46 51.44 29.32
C GLU A 168 -82.10 51.34 30.02
N GLN A 169 -82.07 51.26 31.38
CA GLN A 169 -80.88 51.06 32.16
C GLN A 169 -80.37 49.63 32.15
N ILE A 170 -81.28 48.63 32.03
CA ILE A 170 -80.98 47.23 31.88
C ILE A 170 -80.25 46.99 30.56
N ASP A 171 -80.78 47.53 29.47
CA ASP A 171 -80.24 47.34 28.13
C ASP A 171 -78.83 48.00 28.01
N ALA A 172 -78.66 49.23 28.60
CA ALA A 172 -77.37 49.93 28.63
C ALA A 172 -76.34 49.21 29.46
N THR A 173 -76.67 48.63 30.62
CA THR A 173 -75.77 47.93 31.50
C THR A 173 -75.38 46.57 30.87
N VAL A 174 -76.33 45.85 30.22
CA VAL A 174 -75.96 44.61 29.46
C VAL A 174 -74.98 44.91 28.35
N ALA A 175 -75.26 46.00 27.57
CA ALA A 175 -74.35 46.38 26.50
C ALA A 175 -72.96 46.73 26.99
N GLN A 176 -72.83 47.38 28.19
CA GLN A 176 -71.49 47.61 28.79
C GLN A 176 -70.78 46.36 29.29
N LEU A 177 -71.51 45.42 29.91
CA LEU A 177 -70.92 44.14 30.35
C LEU A 177 -70.52 43.24 29.18
N ASP A 178 -71.35 43.26 28.11
CA ASP A 178 -71.03 42.52 26.91
C ASP A 178 -69.78 43.13 26.13
N ALA A 179 -69.66 44.44 26.11
CA ALA A 179 -68.53 45.13 25.56
C ALA A 179 -67.27 44.87 26.39
N ALA A 180 -67.31 44.84 27.72
CA ALA A 180 -66.23 44.47 28.58
C ALA A 180 -65.80 43.04 28.41
N GLN A 181 -66.72 42.13 28.22
CA GLN A 181 -66.43 40.72 27.89
C GLN A 181 -65.70 40.57 26.54
N ALA A 182 -66.23 41.31 25.54
CA ALA A 182 -65.58 41.25 24.20
C ALA A 182 -64.16 41.80 24.23
N GLU A 183 -63.86 42.79 25.10
CA GLU A 183 -62.48 43.31 25.28
C GLU A 183 -61.61 42.29 25.98
N ILE A 184 -62.10 41.59 27.04
CA ILE A 184 -61.36 40.49 27.69
C ILE A 184 -61.09 39.33 26.71
N ASP A 185 -62.09 38.93 25.92
CA ASP A 185 -61.96 37.87 24.93
C ASP A 185 -60.96 38.26 23.84
N ALA A 186 -60.92 39.53 23.39
CA ALA A 186 -59.91 40.01 22.43
C ALA A 186 -58.49 40.02 23.01
N GLN A 187 -58.33 40.45 24.26
CA GLN A 187 -57.03 40.42 24.94
C GLN A 187 -56.56 38.96 25.22
N ARG A 188 -57.48 38.05 25.54
CA ARG A 188 -57.18 36.61 25.68
C ARG A 188 -56.72 36.00 24.38
N ALA A 189 -57.34 36.35 23.24
CA ALA A 189 -56.88 35.88 21.92
C ALA A 189 -55.48 36.40 21.56
N GLN A 190 -55.14 37.64 21.93
CA GLN A 190 -53.76 38.19 21.77
C GLN A 190 -52.76 37.44 22.65
N LEU A 191 -53.16 37.08 23.89
CA LEU A 191 -52.29 36.32 24.78
C LEU A 191 -52.07 34.88 24.28
N ASP A 192 -53.08 34.24 23.73
CA ASP A 192 -53.00 32.90 23.11
C ASP A 192 -52.05 32.95 21.86
N GLU A 193 -52.15 34.02 21.05
CA GLU A 193 -51.24 34.26 19.91
C GLU A 193 -49.81 34.47 20.40
N GLY A 194 -49.56 35.33 21.41
CA GLY A 194 -48.24 35.47 21.99
C GLY A 194 -47.67 34.21 22.62
N GLN A 195 -48.49 33.37 23.23
CA GLN A 195 -48.06 32.06 23.74
C GLN A 195 -47.63 31.11 22.61
N ALA A 196 -48.37 31.12 21.50
CA ALA A 196 -48.00 30.29 20.33
C ALA A 196 -46.69 30.75 19.70
N GLU A 197 -46.44 32.08 19.63
CA GLU A 197 -45.17 32.61 19.15
C GLU A 197 -44.00 32.25 20.09
N LEU A 198 -44.22 32.33 21.39
CA LEU A 198 -43.23 31.96 22.41
C LEU A 198 -42.88 30.45 22.35
N ASP A 199 -43.93 29.60 22.18
CA ASP A 199 -43.72 28.15 22.04
C ASP A 199 -42.95 27.81 20.75
N ALA A 200 -43.20 28.52 19.65
CA ALA A 200 -42.44 28.37 18.40
C ALA A 200 -40.97 28.80 18.57
N ALA A 201 -40.73 29.98 19.19
CA ALA A 201 -39.39 30.46 19.46
C ALA A 201 -38.59 29.55 20.43
N ARG A 202 -39.31 28.89 21.37
CA ARG A 202 -38.67 27.89 22.25
C ARG A 202 -38.18 26.70 21.47
N VAL A 203 -38.94 26.16 20.53
CA VAL A 203 -38.54 25.03 19.67
C VAL A 203 -37.33 25.41 18.85
N GLU A 204 -37.30 26.63 18.32
CA GLU A 204 -36.15 27.11 17.53
C GLU A 204 -34.87 27.28 18.37
N LEU A 205 -35.03 27.81 19.61
CA LEU A 205 -33.94 27.91 20.56
C LEU A 205 -33.38 26.53 20.97
N GLU A 206 -34.25 25.57 21.31
CA GLU A 206 -33.85 24.20 21.65
C GLU A 206 -33.09 23.54 20.49
N ARG A 207 -33.53 23.77 19.24
CA ARG A 207 -32.81 23.31 18.04
C ARG A 207 -31.42 23.92 17.91
N GLY A 208 -31.32 25.23 18.11
CA GLY A 208 -30.05 25.96 18.12
C GLY A 208 -29.11 25.47 19.23
N GLU A 209 -29.63 25.18 20.41
CA GLU A 209 -28.85 24.62 21.52
C GLU A 209 -28.29 23.24 21.19
N ARG A 210 -29.11 22.34 20.63
CA ARG A 210 -28.68 21.00 20.20
C ARG A 210 -27.58 21.07 19.12
N LEU A 211 -27.76 21.95 18.13
CA LEU A 211 -26.76 22.14 17.07
C LEU A 211 -25.45 22.67 17.65
N LEU A 212 -25.51 23.66 18.55
CA LEU A 212 -24.35 24.23 19.21
C LEU A 212 -23.63 23.20 20.08
N GLU A 213 -24.37 22.35 20.82
CA GLU A 213 -23.80 21.26 21.63
C GLU A 213 -23.04 20.27 20.75
N ALA A 214 -23.66 19.81 19.66
CA ALA A 214 -23.04 18.90 18.70
C ALA A 214 -21.78 19.51 18.07
N THR A 215 -21.86 20.74 17.54
CA THR A 215 -20.73 21.38 16.85
C THR A 215 -19.61 21.82 17.79
N SER A 216 -19.93 22.16 19.06
CA SER A 216 -18.92 22.57 20.04
C SER A 216 -17.97 21.46 20.48
N ALA A 217 -18.28 20.21 20.16
CA ALA A 217 -17.41 19.07 20.39
C ALA A 217 -16.26 19.01 19.36
N ILE A 218 -16.38 19.70 18.22
CA ILE A 218 -15.30 19.88 17.25
C ILE A 218 -14.56 21.16 17.58
N GLN A 219 -13.36 21.03 18.13
CA GLN A 219 -12.52 22.17 18.47
C GLN A 219 -11.49 22.43 17.39
N PHE A 220 -11.29 23.68 17.01
CA PHE A 220 -10.25 24.15 16.09
C PHE A 220 -9.10 24.86 16.80
N VAL A 221 -9.30 25.27 18.06
CA VAL A 221 -8.30 25.82 18.96
C VAL A 221 -8.29 24.96 20.21
N SER A 222 -7.11 24.55 20.67
CA SER A 222 -6.96 23.70 21.86
C SER A 222 -7.41 24.42 23.14
N ASP A 223 -7.85 23.65 24.16
CA ASP A 223 -8.32 24.17 25.44
C ASP A 223 -7.30 25.07 26.17
N ASP A 224 -6.00 24.81 25.96
CA ASP A 224 -4.91 25.58 26.51
C ASP A 224 -4.52 26.82 25.66
N GLY A 225 -5.22 27.05 24.55
CA GLY A 225 -5.00 28.16 23.64
C GLY A 225 -3.63 28.20 22.97
N THR A 226 -2.91 27.04 22.91
CA THR A 226 -1.54 26.99 22.38
C THR A 226 -1.45 26.40 20.98
N THR A 227 -2.48 25.72 20.51
CA THR A 227 -2.49 25.02 19.22
C THR A 227 -3.79 25.31 18.47
N ALA A 228 -3.68 25.61 17.19
CA ALA A 228 -4.81 25.85 16.31
C ALA A 228 -4.69 25.00 15.04
N VAL A 229 -5.83 24.47 14.55
CA VAL A 229 -5.91 23.56 13.41
C VAL A 229 -6.77 24.18 12.32
N ALA A 230 -6.18 24.46 11.17
CA ALA A 230 -6.89 24.88 9.97
C ALA A 230 -7.08 23.70 9.01
N SER A 231 -8.25 23.63 8.38
CA SER A 231 -8.52 22.65 7.33
C SER A 231 -8.54 23.34 5.97
N VAL A 232 -7.76 22.79 5.03
CA VAL A 232 -7.70 23.25 3.65
C VAL A 232 -8.41 22.24 2.77
N GLN A 233 -9.45 22.68 2.09
CA GLN A 233 -10.16 21.87 1.10
C GLN A 233 -9.65 22.20 -0.30
N PHE A 234 -9.26 21.18 -1.04
CA PHE A 234 -8.77 21.33 -2.39
C PHE A 234 -9.88 21.04 -3.41
N THR A 235 -9.83 21.71 -4.57
CA THR A 235 -10.76 21.47 -5.68
C THR A 235 -10.63 20.09 -6.29
N THR A 236 -9.53 19.39 -6.03
CA THR A 236 -9.23 18.04 -6.56
C THR A 236 -8.98 17.06 -5.43
N ALA A 237 -9.07 15.77 -5.72
CA ALA A 237 -8.69 14.74 -4.76
C ALA A 237 -7.20 14.86 -4.37
N VAL A 238 -6.83 14.39 -3.16
CA VAL A 238 -5.47 14.50 -2.58
C VAL A 238 -4.35 14.06 -3.54
N ASP A 239 -4.58 13.01 -4.30
CA ASP A 239 -3.63 12.45 -5.25
C ASP A 239 -3.46 13.28 -6.54
N ALA A 240 -4.40 14.18 -6.83
CA ALA A 240 -4.38 15.06 -8.00
C ALA A 240 -3.88 16.48 -7.66
N ILE A 241 -3.59 16.79 -6.39
CA ILE A 241 -3.01 18.07 -5.99
C ILE A 241 -1.60 18.17 -6.57
N THR A 242 -1.33 19.25 -7.31
CA THR A 242 -0.03 19.43 -7.96
C THR A 242 1.07 19.78 -6.96
N PRO A 243 2.35 19.44 -7.23
CA PRO A 243 3.46 19.89 -6.37
C PRO A 243 3.50 21.41 -6.20
N GLU A 244 3.18 22.14 -7.26
CA GLU A 244 3.17 23.60 -7.26
C GLU A 244 2.12 24.16 -6.29
N THR A 245 0.90 23.57 -6.26
CA THR A 245 -0.15 23.94 -5.29
C THR A 245 0.29 23.64 -3.86
N ARG A 246 0.93 22.49 -3.62
CA ARG A 246 1.43 22.10 -2.30
C ARG A 246 2.52 23.03 -1.80
N GLU A 247 3.48 23.39 -2.65
CA GLU A 247 4.53 24.35 -2.32
C GLU A 247 3.95 25.72 -2.02
N ALA A 248 2.98 26.20 -2.82
CA ALA A 248 2.33 27.48 -2.61
C ALA A 248 1.57 27.53 -1.28
N VAL A 249 0.84 26.46 -0.91
CA VAL A 249 0.17 26.34 0.40
C VAL A 249 1.18 26.40 1.56
N GLN A 250 2.31 25.68 1.43
CA GLN A 250 3.35 25.68 2.44
C GLN A 250 4.05 27.04 2.56
N GLU A 251 4.26 27.75 1.45
CA GLU A 251 4.86 29.07 1.43
C GLU A 251 3.93 30.12 2.07
N ALA A 252 2.65 30.13 1.68
CA ALA A 252 1.65 31.07 2.21
C ALA A 252 1.41 30.83 3.70
N ALA A 253 1.12 29.62 4.14
CA ALA A 253 0.90 29.32 5.56
C ALA A 253 2.18 29.46 6.39
N GLY A 254 3.34 29.19 5.81
CA GLY A 254 4.65 29.36 6.43
C GLY A 254 5.00 30.79 6.81
N ALA A 255 4.33 31.82 6.26
CA ALA A 255 4.49 33.21 6.64
C ALA A 255 4.22 33.45 8.14
N ALA A 256 3.31 32.68 8.74
CA ALA A 256 3.00 32.76 10.18
C ALA A 256 4.21 32.41 11.09
N THR A 257 5.26 31.82 10.57
CA THR A 257 6.52 31.57 11.31
C THR A 257 7.24 32.88 11.67
N GLU A 258 7.02 33.96 10.92
CA GLU A 258 7.60 35.28 11.24
C GLU A 258 7.02 35.85 12.54
N ALA A 259 5.78 35.46 12.93
CA ALA A 259 5.17 35.80 14.22
C ALA A 259 5.62 34.87 15.38
N GLY A 260 6.64 34.00 15.16
CA GLY A 260 7.17 33.09 16.19
C GLY A 260 6.31 31.86 16.42
N LEU A 261 5.48 31.47 15.43
CA LEU A 261 4.68 30.25 15.46
C LEU A 261 5.45 29.09 14.83
N ASN A 262 5.22 27.91 15.34
CA ASN A 262 5.57 26.68 14.67
C ASN A 262 4.41 26.27 13.74
N VAL A 263 4.70 25.97 12.46
CA VAL A 263 3.69 25.62 11.46
C VAL A 263 3.99 24.22 10.94
N GLU A 264 3.05 23.30 11.16
CA GLU A 264 3.16 21.93 10.77
C GLU A 264 2.04 21.54 9.79
N TYR A 265 2.32 20.65 8.86
CA TYR A 265 1.43 20.33 7.76
C TYR A 265 1.11 18.84 7.75
N SER A 266 -0.13 18.49 7.47
CA SER A 266 -0.52 17.08 7.29
C SER A 266 0.16 16.46 6.05
N LYS A 267 0.18 15.13 6.03
CA LYS A 267 0.78 14.32 4.97
C LYS A 267 0.26 14.68 3.58
N GLU A 268 -1.01 15.05 3.46
CA GLU A 268 -1.69 15.41 2.21
C GLU A 268 -1.07 16.65 1.56
N ILE A 269 -0.55 17.56 2.38
CA ILE A 269 0.08 18.83 1.93
C ILE A 269 1.57 18.65 1.60
N VAL A 270 2.31 17.79 2.36
CA VAL A 270 3.78 17.72 2.22
C VAL A 270 4.30 16.50 1.47
N GLN A 271 3.47 15.49 1.21
CA GLN A 271 3.95 14.27 0.58
C GLN A 271 4.37 14.49 -0.87
N ASP A 272 5.68 14.50 -1.10
CA ASP A 272 6.25 14.45 -2.45
C ASP A 272 6.54 13.00 -2.86
N ILE A 273 5.80 12.51 -3.84
CA ILE A 273 5.95 11.18 -4.43
C ILE A 273 6.79 11.21 -5.73
N SER A 274 7.35 12.36 -6.10
CA SER A 274 8.12 12.52 -7.33
C SER A 274 9.53 11.92 -7.24
N GLU A 275 10.14 11.87 -6.06
CA GLU A 275 11.45 11.30 -5.81
C GLU A 275 11.40 9.79 -5.53
N ILE A 276 11.63 8.98 -6.57
CA ILE A 276 11.66 7.50 -6.47
C ILE A 276 13.04 6.98 -6.05
N PHE A 277 14.10 7.77 -6.25
CA PHE A 277 15.48 7.40 -5.97
C PHE A 277 16.08 8.26 -4.86
N GLY A 278 16.48 7.60 -3.77
CA GLY A 278 17.23 8.21 -2.69
C GLY A 278 18.68 7.72 -2.58
N PRO A 279 19.45 8.25 -1.64
CA PRO A 279 20.84 7.82 -1.38
C PRO A 279 20.94 6.34 -0.94
N ALA A 280 19.92 5.81 -0.27
CA ALA A 280 19.91 4.45 0.26
C ALA A 280 19.87 3.39 -0.86
N GLU A 281 19.12 3.62 -1.92
CA GLU A 281 19.02 2.75 -3.09
C GLU A 281 20.36 2.69 -3.85
N VAL A 282 21.06 3.83 -3.93
CA VAL A 282 22.39 3.92 -4.53
C VAL A 282 23.40 3.12 -3.71
N ILE A 283 23.34 3.16 -2.38
CA ILE A 283 24.22 2.37 -1.49
C ILE A 283 23.96 0.87 -1.70
N GLY A 284 22.70 0.45 -1.77
CA GLY A 284 22.33 -0.95 -2.06
C GLY A 284 22.92 -1.44 -3.39
N LEU A 285 22.84 -0.62 -4.42
CA LEU A 285 23.44 -0.92 -5.74
C LEU A 285 24.98 -0.97 -5.70
N LEU A 286 25.62 -0.09 -4.93
CA LEU A 286 27.08 -0.11 -4.74
C LEU A 286 27.55 -1.38 -4.01
N VAL A 287 26.84 -1.82 -2.98
CA VAL A 287 27.13 -3.08 -2.29
C VAL A 287 26.98 -4.26 -3.25
N ALA A 288 25.93 -4.30 -4.05
CA ALA A 288 25.75 -5.31 -5.10
C ALA A 288 26.91 -5.30 -6.11
N ALA A 289 27.39 -4.12 -6.52
CA ALA A 289 28.55 -3.96 -7.39
C ALA A 289 29.84 -4.54 -6.76
N ILE A 290 30.08 -4.28 -5.49
CA ILE A 290 31.23 -4.83 -4.75
C ILE A 290 31.18 -6.36 -4.72
N VAL A 291 30.02 -6.93 -4.39
CA VAL A 291 29.80 -8.38 -4.38
C VAL A 291 30.05 -9.00 -5.75
N LEU A 292 29.58 -8.36 -6.83
CA LEU A 292 29.87 -8.78 -8.21
C LEU A 292 31.36 -8.74 -8.55
N ILE A 293 32.06 -7.70 -8.13
CA ILE A 293 33.52 -7.58 -8.36
C ILE A 293 34.28 -8.71 -7.63
N VAL A 294 33.93 -8.96 -6.38
CA VAL A 294 34.56 -10.03 -5.58
C VAL A 294 34.30 -11.40 -6.21
N MET A 295 33.06 -11.67 -6.64
CA MET A 295 32.70 -12.96 -7.22
C MET A 295 33.27 -13.17 -8.62
N LEU A 296 33.10 -12.19 -9.51
CA LEU A 296 33.51 -12.30 -10.90
C LEU A 296 34.99 -11.97 -11.11
N GLY A 297 35.61 -11.22 -10.19
CA GLY A 297 37.05 -10.98 -10.16
C GLY A 297 37.60 -10.06 -11.25
N THR A 298 36.73 -9.37 -12.00
CA THR A 298 37.06 -8.30 -12.94
C THR A 298 35.97 -7.25 -12.99
N LEU A 299 36.36 -5.97 -13.07
CA LEU A 299 35.43 -4.87 -13.19
C LEU A 299 34.52 -4.98 -14.44
N VAL A 300 35.10 -5.48 -15.55
CA VAL A 300 34.36 -5.68 -16.82
C VAL A 300 33.26 -6.73 -16.67
N ALA A 301 33.54 -7.84 -15.98
CA ALA A 301 32.53 -8.89 -15.77
C ALA A 301 31.46 -8.47 -14.76
N ALA A 302 31.81 -7.68 -13.73
CA ALA A 302 30.88 -7.17 -12.73
C ALA A 302 30.01 -6.03 -13.30
N GLY A 303 30.57 -5.17 -14.12
CA GLY A 303 29.83 -4.06 -14.73
C GLY A 303 28.78 -4.52 -15.75
N LEU A 304 28.94 -5.71 -16.34
CA LEU A 304 27.97 -6.19 -17.33
C LEU A 304 26.58 -6.48 -16.73
N PRO A 305 26.40 -7.26 -15.64
CA PRO A 305 25.09 -7.45 -15.01
C PRO A 305 24.45 -6.14 -14.54
N LEU A 306 25.24 -5.21 -13.99
CA LEU A 306 24.75 -3.89 -13.58
C LEU A 306 24.24 -3.08 -14.76
N LEU A 307 24.97 -3.06 -15.87
CA LEU A 307 24.53 -2.38 -17.08
C LEU A 307 23.24 -3.00 -17.64
N MET A 308 23.13 -4.33 -17.62
CA MET A 308 21.91 -5.02 -18.07
C MET A 308 20.70 -4.67 -17.19
N ALA A 309 20.89 -4.62 -15.89
CA ALA A 309 19.83 -4.23 -14.95
C ALA A 309 19.39 -2.78 -15.18
N ILE A 310 20.33 -1.84 -15.33
CA ILE A 310 20.02 -0.43 -15.60
C ILE A 310 19.24 -0.28 -16.92
N VAL A 311 19.64 -0.98 -17.99
CA VAL A 311 18.91 -0.94 -19.27
C VAL A 311 17.52 -1.58 -19.13
N GLY A 312 17.43 -2.73 -18.45
CA GLY A 312 16.16 -3.44 -18.22
C GLY A 312 15.18 -2.61 -17.43
N VAL A 313 15.65 -2.02 -16.33
CA VAL A 313 14.86 -1.11 -15.47
C VAL A 313 14.50 0.17 -16.21
N GLY A 314 15.46 0.83 -16.87
CA GLY A 314 15.19 2.07 -17.60
C GLY A 314 14.09 1.90 -18.66
N VAL A 315 14.07 0.75 -19.36
CA VAL A 315 12.99 0.44 -20.31
C VAL A 315 11.70 0.04 -19.57
N GLY A 316 11.76 -0.84 -18.57
CA GLY A 316 10.58 -1.33 -17.85
C GLY A 316 9.84 -0.22 -17.10
N VAL A 317 10.56 0.55 -16.28
CA VAL A 317 10.02 1.69 -15.53
C VAL A 317 9.61 2.82 -16.49
N GLY A 318 10.38 3.06 -17.54
CA GLY A 318 10.02 4.05 -18.57
C GLY A 318 8.70 3.72 -19.29
N ILE A 319 8.40 2.43 -19.56
CA ILE A 319 7.09 1.99 -20.06
C ILE A 319 6.01 2.24 -19.00
N THR A 320 6.27 1.95 -17.73
CA THR A 320 5.33 2.21 -16.63
C THR A 320 4.98 3.70 -16.58
N PHE A 321 5.98 4.60 -16.60
CA PHE A 321 5.73 6.05 -16.63
C PHE A 321 5.00 6.52 -17.90
N ALA A 322 5.32 5.98 -19.06
CA ALA A 322 4.59 6.33 -20.29
C ALA A 322 3.10 5.93 -20.23
N LEU A 323 2.76 4.92 -19.44
CA LEU A 323 1.37 4.46 -19.26
C LEU A 323 0.61 5.26 -18.19
N THR A 324 1.28 6.02 -17.30
CA THR A 324 0.59 6.82 -16.26
C THR A 324 -0.32 7.90 -16.83
N GLY A 325 -0.06 8.38 -18.04
CA GLY A 325 -0.95 9.33 -18.74
C GLY A 325 -2.28 8.75 -19.23
N VAL A 326 -2.43 7.42 -19.21
CA VAL A 326 -3.66 6.73 -19.68
C VAL A 326 -4.29 5.90 -18.57
N ILE A 327 -3.49 5.39 -17.63
CA ILE A 327 -3.91 4.49 -16.56
C ILE A 327 -3.43 5.10 -15.23
N GLN A 328 -4.35 5.33 -14.30
CA GLN A 328 -3.99 5.76 -12.95
C GLN A 328 -3.15 4.66 -12.27
N MET A 329 -1.97 5.02 -11.80
CA MET A 329 -1.02 4.10 -11.18
C MET A 329 -0.57 4.63 -9.83
N SER A 330 -0.48 3.73 -8.84
CA SER A 330 0.13 4.04 -7.55
C SER A 330 1.63 4.28 -7.69
N SER A 331 2.18 5.20 -6.87
CA SER A 331 3.62 5.48 -6.75
C SER A 331 4.45 4.23 -6.43
N ILE A 332 3.85 3.23 -5.78
CA ILE A 332 4.48 1.94 -5.47
C ILE A 332 4.75 1.12 -6.73
N SER A 333 3.96 1.28 -7.81
CA SER A 333 4.11 0.48 -9.04
C SER A 333 5.47 0.69 -9.74
N PRO A 334 5.95 1.93 -9.99
CA PRO A 334 7.30 2.15 -10.52
C PRO A 334 8.40 1.69 -9.55
N VAL A 335 8.21 1.87 -8.23
CA VAL A 335 9.19 1.46 -7.22
C VAL A 335 9.36 -0.06 -7.19
N LEU A 336 8.25 -0.82 -7.17
CA LEU A 336 8.29 -2.28 -7.23
C LEU A 336 8.89 -2.78 -8.55
N ALA A 337 8.53 -2.17 -9.68
CA ALA A 337 9.12 -2.47 -10.97
C ALA A 337 10.64 -2.22 -10.98
N LEU A 338 11.10 -1.13 -10.35
CA LEU A 338 12.52 -0.80 -10.16
C LEU A 338 13.23 -1.86 -9.31
N MET A 339 12.69 -2.16 -8.11
CA MET A 339 13.26 -3.13 -7.17
C MET A 339 13.45 -4.50 -7.84
N LEU A 340 12.39 -5.01 -8.47
CA LEU A 340 12.41 -6.31 -9.15
C LEU A 340 13.26 -6.29 -10.41
N GLY A 341 13.18 -5.23 -11.19
CA GLY A 341 13.97 -5.07 -12.41
C GLY A 341 15.47 -5.06 -12.13
N LEU A 342 15.92 -4.37 -11.06
CA LEU A 342 17.31 -4.39 -10.62
C LEU A 342 17.74 -5.77 -10.13
N ALA A 343 16.98 -6.36 -9.19
CA ALA A 343 17.31 -7.64 -8.59
C ALA A 343 17.38 -8.75 -9.64
N VAL A 344 16.32 -8.90 -10.45
CA VAL A 344 16.21 -9.95 -11.48
C VAL A 344 17.17 -9.68 -12.66
N GLY A 345 17.31 -8.42 -13.08
CA GLY A 345 18.18 -8.03 -14.18
C GLY A 345 19.65 -8.33 -13.92
N ILE A 346 20.14 -8.06 -12.69
CA ILE A 346 21.50 -8.40 -12.27
C ILE A 346 21.67 -9.92 -12.25
N ASP A 347 20.73 -10.64 -11.63
CA ASP A 347 20.85 -12.09 -11.39
C ASP A 347 20.82 -12.88 -12.70
N TYR A 348 19.88 -12.63 -13.58
CA TYR A 348 19.77 -13.35 -14.84
C TYR A 348 20.98 -13.16 -15.78
N SER A 349 21.48 -11.96 -15.85
CA SER A 349 22.72 -11.69 -16.60
C SER A 349 23.94 -12.33 -15.94
N LEU A 350 24.00 -12.36 -14.61
CA LEU A 350 25.05 -13.03 -13.85
C LEU A 350 25.17 -14.51 -14.19
N PHE A 351 24.04 -15.24 -14.28
CA PHE A 351 24.03 -16.65 -14.64
C PHE A 351 24.64 -16.92 -16.02
N ILE A 352 24.25 -16.14 -17.02
CA ILE A 352 24.78 -16.29 -18.40
C ILE A 352 26.27 -15.93 -18.44
N VAL A 353 26.69 -14.82 -17.81
CA VAL A 353 28.09 -14.39 -17.75
C VAL A 353 28.96 -15.43 -17.04
N ASN A 354 28.50 -15.97 -15.91
CA ASN A 354 29.25 -16.96 -15.15
C ASN A 354 29.39 -18.29 -15.92
N ARG A 355 28.33 -18.77 -16.61
CA ARG A 355 28.40 -19.96 -17.47
C ARG A 355 29.37 -19.78 -18.62
N HIS A 356 29.31 -18.64 -19.30
CA HIS A 356 30.23 -18.28 -20.37
C HIS A 356 31.68 -18.27 -19.88
N ARG A 357 31.98 -17.65 -18.73
CA ARG A 357 33.34 -17.62 -18.13
C ARG A 357 33.86 -19.02 -17.81
N THR A 358 33.02 -19.90 -17.26
CA THR A 358 33.40 -21.26 -16.92
C THR A 358 33.75 -22.07 -18.18
N GLN A 359 33.01 -21.90 -19.27
CA GLN A 359 33.26 -22.55 -20.55
C GLN A 359 34.54 -22.01 -21.23
N LEU A 360 34.77 -20.71 -21.20
CA LEU A 360 36.03 -20.10 -21.69
C LEU A 360 37.26 -20.62 -20.94
N LEU A 361 37.20 -20.79 -19.62
CA LEU A 361 38.29 -21.36 -18.81
C LEU A 361 38.58 -22.81 -19.15
N ARG A 362 37.60 -23.54 -19.69
CA ARG A 362 37.77 -24.91 -20.23
C ARG A 362 38.27 -24.94 -21.68
N GLY A 363 38.63 -23.80 -22.27
CA GLY A 363 39.18 -23.70 -23.62
C GLY A 363 38.19 -23.59 -24.76
N MET A 364 36.89 -23.47 -24.49
CA MET A 364 35.84 -23.35 -25.51
C MET A 364 36.00 -22.06 -26.35
N PRO A 365 35.83 -22.12 -27.70
CA PRO A 365 35.85 -20.93 -28.54
C PRO A 365 34.83 -19.85 -28.11
N LEU A 366 35.13 -18.57 -28.25
CA LEU A 366 34.34 -17.46 -27.77
C LEU A 366 32.89 -17.50 -28.28
N GLN A 367 32.66 -17.65 -29.57
CA GLN A 367 31.33 -17.70 -30.17
C GLN A 367 30.54 -18.89 -29.65
N GLU A 368 31.15 -20.06 -29.60
CA GLU A 368 30.52 -21.29 -29.13
C GLU A 368 30.15 -21.18 -27.64
N SER A 369 31.06 -20.66 -26.82
CA SER A 369 30.80 -20.45 -25.41
C SER A 369 29.64 -19.47 -25.15
N ILE A 370 29.48 -18.40 -25.95
CA ILE A 370 28.34 -17.47 -25.82
C ILE A 370 27.04 -18.19 -26.21
N ALA A 371 27.04 -18.87 -27.35
CA ALA A 371 25.86 -19.57 -27.85
C ALA A 371 25.42 -20.70 -26.88
N ARG A 372 26.36 -21.51 -26.35
CA ARG A 372 26.05 -22.56 -25.37
C ARG A 372 25.63 -21.98 -24.01
N ALA A 373 26.25 -20.90 -23.54
CA ALA A 373 25.83 -20.25 -22.30
C ALA A 373 24.40 -19.72 -22.40
N THR A 374 24.02 -19.10 -23.54
CA THR A 374 22.65 -18.65 -23.79
C THR A 374 21.69 -19.82 -23.96
N GLY A 375 22.10 -20.93 -24.60
CA GLY A 375 21.26 -22.12 -24.78
C GLY A 375 21.04 -22.91 -23.48
N THR A 376 21.98 -22.90 -22.54
CA THR A 376 21.89 -23.66 -21.27
C THR A 376 21.45 -22.78 -20.11
N ALA A 377 22.29 -21.84 -19.63
CA ALA A 377 21.90 -20.92 -18.55
C ALA A 377 20.75 -20.00 -18.97
N GLY A 378 20.73 -19.51 -20.22
CA GLY A 378 19.62 -18.71 -20.73
C GLY A 378 18.29 -19.46 -20.79
N ASN A 379 18.28 -20.78 -21.00
CA ASN A 379 17.05 -21.59 -20.92
C ASN A 379 16.50 -21.61 -19.48
N ALA A 380 17.35 -21.78 -18.48
CA ALA A 380 16.96 -21.69 -17.08
C ALA A 380 16.45 -20.26 -16.72
N VAL A 381 17.11 -19.21 -17.19
CA VAL A 381 16.69 -17.80 -17.04
C VAL A 381 15.30 -17.56 -17.66
N LEU A 382 15.02 -18.13 -18.84
CA LEU A 382 13.72 -17.99 -19.48
C LEU A 382 12.60 -18.66 -18.66
N PHE A 383 12.83 -19.89 -18.16
CA PHE A 383 11.85 -20.57 -17.30
C PHE A 383 11.65 -19.82 -15.99
N ALA A 384 12.72 -19.39 -15.35
CA ALA A 384 12.72 -18.60 -14.16
C ALA A 384 11.93 -17.28 -14.36
N GLY A 385 12.22 -16.55 -15.42
CA GLY A 385 11.50 -15.34 -15.76
C GLY A 385 10.01 -15.53 -16.02
N ILE A 386 9.64 -16.63 -16.70
CA ILE A 386 8.23 -16.97 -16.93
C ILE A 386 7.52 -17.26 -15.60
N THR A 387 8.15 -17.95 -14.64
CA THR A 387 7.55 -18.21 -13.33
C THR A 387 7.31 -16.92 -12.54
N VAL A 388 8.27 -15.98 -12.55
CA VAL A 388 8.12 -14.67 -11.91
C VAL A 388 7.01 -13.86 -12.58
N ILE A 389 6.99 -13.80 -13.91
CA ILE A 389 5.95 -13.08 -14.68
C ILE A 389 4.55 -13.63 -14.35
N ILE A 390 4.38 -14.95 -14.29
CA ILE A 390 3.10 -15.58 -13.98
C ILE A 390 2.70 -15.28 -12.52
N ALA A 391 3.64 -15.33 -11.57
CA ALA A 391 3.39 -15.05 -10.18
C ALA A 391 2.94 -13.58 -9.95
N LEU A 392 3.61 -12.64 -10.65
CA LEU A 392 3.25 -11.23 -10.62
C LEU A 392 1.93 -10.94 -11.35
N ALA A 393 1.68 -11.58 -12.49
CA ALA A 393 0.41 -11.46 -13.19
C ALA A 393 -0.77 -12.04 -12.40
N ALA A 394 -0.53 -13.04 -11.53
CA ALA A 394 -1.54 -13.59 -10.63
C ALA A 394 -2.03 -12.57 -9.58
N LEU A 395 -1.33 -11.43 -9.37
CA LEU A 395 -1.84 -10.28 -8.60
C LEU A 395 -3.14 -9.69 -9.18
N ALA A 396 -3.49 -10.01 -10.42
CA ALA A 396 -4.77 -9.65 -11.01
C ALA A 396 -5.95 -10.53 -10.53
N VAL A 397 -5.69 -11.68 -9.91
CA VAL A 397 -6.76 -12.65 -9.52
C VAL A 397 -7.69 -12.12 -8.42
N PRO A 398 -7.22 -11.37 -7.41
CA PRO A 398 -8.11 -10.74 -6.43
C PRO A 398 -9.13 -9.76 -7.03
N GLY A 399 -8.96 -9.35 -8.30
CA GLY A 399 -9.86 -8.42 -8.98
C GLY A 399 -9.73 -6.97 -8.52
N LEU A 400 -8.64 -6.63 -7.81
CA LEU A 400 -8.36 -5.28 -7.33
C LEU A 400 -7.57 -4.51 -8.39
N PRO A 401 -8.10 -3.38 -8.92
CA PRO A 401 -7.49 -2.68 -10.06
C PRO A 401 -6.04 -2.28 -9.81
N PHE A 402 -5.74 -1.70 -8.63
CA PHE A 402 -4.38 -1.24 -8.30
C PHE A 402 -3.38 -2.40 -8.19
N LEU A 403 -3.78 -3.57 -7.62
CA LEU A 403 -2.93 -4.76 -7.58
C LEU A 403 -2.69 -5.35 -8.97
N THR A 404 -3.70 -5.32 -9.83
CA THR A 404 -3.59 -5.74 -11.23
C THR A 404 -2.55 -4.91 -11.96
N ILE A 405 -2.62 -3.59 -11.85
CA ILE A 405 -1.69 -2.65 -12.47
C ILE A 405 -0.28 -2.82 -11.91
N LEU A 406 -0.15 -2.91 -10.58
CA LEU A 406 1.10 -3.16 -9.88
C LEU A 406 1.77 -4.45 -10.37
N GLY A 407 1.01 -5.56 -10.39
CA GLY A 407 1.48 -6.87 -10.82
C GLY A 407 1.90 -6.89 -12.29
N LEU A 408 1.10 -6.30 -13.18
CA LEU A 408 1.39 -6.26 -14.61
C LEU A 408 2.59 -5.35 -14.95
N SER A 409 2.75 -4.22 -14.26
CA SER A 409 3.91 -3.33 -14.41
C SER A 409 5.21 -4.02 -14.00
N ALA A 410 5.20 -4.71 -12.85
CA ALA A 410 6.31 -5.49 -12.38
C ALA A 410 6.61 -6.69 -13.31
N ALA A 411 5.59 -7.43 -13.74
CA ALA A 411 5.72 -8.53 -14.69
C ALA A 411 6.29 -8.07 -16.04
N GLY A 412 5.85 -6.91 -16.55
CA GLY A 412 6.36 -6.29 -17.76
C GLY A 412 7.85 -5.93 -17.64
N THR A 413 8.25 -5.36 -16.51
CA THR A 413 9.67 -5.02 -16.24
C THR A 413 10.54 -6.29 -16.15
N VAL A 414 10.05 -7.35 -15.49
CA VAL A 414 10.75 -8.65 -15.48
C VAL A 414 10.85 -9.25 -16.89
N ALA A 415 9.80 -9.16 -17.72
CA ALA A 415 9.84 -9.61 -19.10
C ALA A 415 10.92 -8.87 -19.91
N VAL A 416 11.01 -7.56 -19.75
CA VAL A 416 12.08 -6.75 -20.35
C VAL A 416 13.46 -7.18 -19.85
N ALA A 417 13.65 -7.40 -18.54
CA ALA A 417 14.90 -7.86 -17.97
C ALA A 417 15.35 -9.22 -18.54
N VAL A 418 14.41 -10.18 -18.72
CA VAL A 418 14.65 -11.47 -19.39
C VAL A 418 15.11 -11.26 -20.82
N LEU A 419 14.42 -10.42 -21.60
CA LEU A 419 14.78 -10.10 -22.99
C LEU A 419 16.17 -9.48 -23.09
N VAL A 420 16.50 -8.54 -22.20
CA VAL A 420 17.82 -7.92 -22.10
C VAL A 420 18.88 -8.98 -21.79
N ALA A 421 18.63 -9.87 -20.82
CA ALA A 421 19.54 -10.94 -20.45
C ALA A 421 19.80 -11.91 -21.60
N LEU A 422 18.77 -12.27 -22.38
CA LEU A 422 18.88 -13.26 -23.45
C LEU A 422 19.42 -12.68 -24.77
N THR A 423 19.38 -11.37 -24.98
CA THR A 423 19.74 -10.72 -26.25
C THR A 423 20.94 -9.77 -26.11
N LEU A 424 20.87 -8.80 -25.21
CA LEU A 424 21.90 -7.78 -25.04
C LEU A 424 23.15 -8.35 -24.32
N THR A 425 22.98 -9.23 -23.32
CA THR A 425 24.13 -9.86 -22.63
C THR A 425 25.03 -10.64 -23.60
N PRO A 426 24.55 -11.56 -24.45
CA PRO A 426 25.41 -12.26 -25.41
C PRO A 426 26.03 -11.34 -26.45
N ALA A 427 25.34 -10.27 -26.86
CA ALA A 427 25.91 -9.25 -27.75
C ALA A 427 27.10 -8.52 -27.12
N LEU A 428 26.98 -8.07 -25.87
CA LEU A 428 28.04 -7.36 -25.16
C LEU A 428 29.19 -8.29 -24.77
N LEU A 429 28.93 -9.55 -24.42
CA LEU A 429 29.99 -10.56 -24.24
C LEU A 429 30.85 -10.71 -25.50
N GLY A 430 30.23 -10.56 -26.69
CA GLY A 430 30.93 -10.56 -27.97
C GLY A 430 31.90 -9.38 -28.16
N PHE A 431 31.64 -8.21 -27.55
CA PHE A 431 32.56 -7.07 -27.56
C PHE A 431 33.67 -7.21 -26.50
N MET A 432 33.33 -7.74 -25.33
CA MET A 432 34.26 -7.85 -24.21
C MET A 432 35.27 -9.00 -24.39
N GLY A 433 34.90 -10.07 -25.06
CA GLY A 433 35.74 -11.22 -25.34
C GLY A 433 36.38 -11.78 -24.07
N ARG A 434 37.70 -11.96 -24.07
CA ARG A 434 38.47 -12.50 -22.94
C ARG A 434 38.64 -11.57 -21.74
N ARG A 435 38.23 -10.27 -21.84
CA ARG A 435 38.35 -9.28 -20.74
C ARG A 435 37.48 -9.59 -19.56
N VAL A 436 36.46 -10.49 -19.72
CA VAL A 436 35.63 -10.99 -18.63
C VAL A 436 36.33 -11.93 -17.65
N ILE A 437 37.58 -12.35 -17.97
CA ILE A 437 38.40 -13.22 -17.12
C ILE A 437 39.68 -12.51 -16.72
N SER A 438 40.05 -12.57 -15.42
CA SER A 438 41.28 -11.96 -14.94
C SER A 438 42.52 -12.68 -15.53
N LYS A 439 43.57 -11.90 -15.89
CA LYS A 439 44.80 -12.41 -16.46
C LYS A 439 45.44 -13.50 -15.58
N ARG A 440 45.31 -13.39 -14.27
CA ARG A 440 45.86 -14.37 -13.31
C ARG A 440 45.12 -15.73 -13.40
N ARG A 441 43.78 -15.73 -13.38
CA ARG A 441 42.98 -16.95 -13.51
C ARG A 441 43.12 -17.62 -14.88
N TRP A 442 43.23 -16.79 -15.93
CA TRP A 442 43.49 -17.31 -17.27
C TRP A 442 44.83 -18.08 -17.36
N LYS A 443 45.93 -17.52 -16.83
CA LYS A 443 47.25 -18.19 -16.80
C LYS A 443 47.21 -19.47 -15.98
N THR A 444 46.60 -19.46 -14.79
CA THR A 444 46.52 -20.64 -13.92
C THR A 444 45.71 -21.78 -14.57
N ALA A 445 44.62 -21.51 -15.27
CA ALA A 445 43.80 -22.52 -15.94
C ALA A 445 44.56 -23.19 -17.11
N HIS A 446 45.35 -22.44 -17.85
CA HIS A 446 46.08 -22.99 -19.01
C HIS A 446 47.43 -23.65 -18.62
N SER A 447 48.11 -23.24 -17.54
CA SER A 447 49.27 -23.95 -17.00
C SER A 447 48.94 -25.24 -16.28
N ALA A 448 47.70 -25.37 -15.74
CA ALA A 448 47.22 -26.60 -15.13
C ALA A 448 46.73 -27.64 -16.17
N SER A 449 46.28 -27.17 -17.34
CA SER A 449 45.80 -28.05 -18.43
C SER A 449 46.90 -28.92 -19.07
N GLU A 450 48.17 -28.45 -19.01
CA GLU A 450 49.29 -29.22 -19.48
C GLU A 450 49.76 -30.32 -18.49
N ALA A 451 49.37 -30.25 -17.20
CA ALA A 451 49.85 -31.10 -16.13
C ALA A 451 48.81 -32.16 -15.64
N GLN A 452 47.55 -32.13 -16.07
CA GLN A 452 46.47 -32.89 -15.43
C GLN A 452 45.49 -33.50 -16.43
N ALA A 453 45.96 -34.27 -17.40
CA ALA A 453 45.05 -35.06 -18.27
C ALA A 453 44.50 -36.36 -17.59
N ASP A 454 45.03 -36.75 -16.41
CA ASP A 454 44.76 -38.10 -15.85
C ASP A 454 44.07 -38.19 -14.48
N GLU A 455 43.75 -37.08 -13.79
CA GLU A 455 43.29 -37.18 -12.39
C GLU A 455 41.91 -36.60 -12.07
N HIS A 456 41.07 -36.21 -13.06
CA HIS A 456 39.89 -35.38 -12.83
C HIS A 456 38.64 -36.09 -12.31
N SER A 457 38.61 -37.39 -12.12
CA SER A 457 37.39 -38.12 -11.67
C SER A 457 37.28 -38.35 -10.15
N VAL A 458 38.40 -38.31 -9.41
CA VAL A 458 38.45 -38.71 -7.99
C VAL A 458 38.40 -37.50 -7.05
N ASP A 459 38.91 -36.33 -7.46
CA ASP A 459 39.09 -35.16 -6.57
C ASP A 459 37.79 -34.39 -6.28
N ASN A 460 36.78 -34.37 -7.17
CA ASN A 460 35.51 -33.69 -7.00
C ASN A 460 34.61 -34.32 -5.90
N SER A 461 34.75 -35.64 -5.67
CA SER A 461 33.97 -36.37 -4.64
C SER A 461 34.50 -36.06 -3.22
N TYR A 462 35.81 -35.84 -3.04
CA TYR A 462 36.42 -35.48 -1.75
C TYR A 462 36.16 -34.01 -1.39
N ALA A 463 36.15 -33.08 -2.35
CA ALA A 463 35.86 -31.67 -2.14
C ALA A 463 34.40 -31.43 -1.75
N ALA A 464 33.45 -32.18 -2.33
CA ALA A 464 32.02 -32.12 -2.04
C ALA A 464 31.67 -32.58 -0.60
N GLY A 465 32.50 -33.40 0.02
CA GLY A 465 32.33 -33.88 1.40
C GLY A 465 32.87 -32.93 2.49
N ARG A 466 33.65 -31.90 2.13
CA ARG A 466 34.30 -30.98 3.08
C ARG A 466 33.60 -29.61 3.20
N GLY A 467 32.70 -29.23 2.31
CA GLY A 467 31.97 -27.95 2.31
C GLY A 467 30.68 -27.99 3.15
N TRP A 468 29.89 -26.90 3.04
CA TRP A 468 28.59 -26.74 3.70
C TRP A 468 27.64 -27.91 3.42
N GLY A 469 27.55 -28.39 2.18
CA GLY A 469 26.72 -29.54 1.82
C GLY A 469 27.11 -30.82 2.55
N GLY A 470 28.42 -31.06 2.79
CA GLY A 470 28.90 -32.16 3.63
C GLY A 470 28.52 -32.03 5.10
N PHE A 471 28.58 -30.82 5.65
CA PHE A 471 28.14 -30.52 7.02
C PHE A 471 26.63 -30.79 7.20
N VAL A 472 25.79 -30.26 6.33
CA VAL A 472 24.32 -30.36 6.34
C VAL A 472 23.86 -31.82 6.19
N THR A 473 24.55 -32.62 5.37
CA THR A 473 24.20 -34.02 5.10
C THR A 473 24.78 -35.01 6.11
N ARG A 474 25.61 -34.58 7.07
CA ARG A 474 26.14 -35.47 8.14
C ARG A 474 25.08 -35.89 9.15
N LYS A 475 24.23 -34.96 9.61
CA LYS A 475 23.12 -35.17 10.54
C LYS A 475 21.82 -34.57 9.95
N PRO A 476 21.32 -35.13 8.86
CA PRO A 476 20.27 -34.46 8.09
C PRO A 476 18.95 -34.30 8.86
N ILE A 477 18.58 -35.26 9.75
CA ILE A 477 17.37 -35.14 10.59
C ILE A 477 17.48 -33.95 11.55
N LEU A 478 18.63 -33.81 12.23
CA LEU A 478 18.87 -32.70 13.15
C LEU A 478 18.87 -31.37 12.40
N THR A 479 19.48 -31.31 11.21
CA THR A 479 19.51 -30.10 10.38
C THR A 479 18.11 -29.69 9.97
N VAL A 480 17.26 -30.64 9.50
CA VAL A 480 15.87 -30.34 9.14
C VAL A 480 15.09 -29.88 10.36
N LEU A 481 15.22 -30.58 11.50
CA LEU A 481 14.48 -30.25 12.72
C LEU A 481 14.84 -28.82 13.22
N VAL A 482 16.14 -28.54 13.35
CA VAL A 482 16.61 -27.23 13.83
C VAL A 482 16.20 -26.11 12.88
N GLY A 483 16.33 -26.32 11.57
CA GLY A 483 15.96 -25.30 10.59
C GLY A 483 14.45 -25.05 10.55
N VAL A 484 13.62 -26.10 10.63
CA VAL A 484 12.16 -25.93 10.68
C VAL A 484 11.74 -25.23 11.98
N VAL A 485 12.27 -25.65 13.13
CA VAL A 485 11.95 -25.01 14.43
C VAL A 485 12.36 -23.55 14.41
N ALA A 486 13.56 -23.23 13.89
CA ALA A 486 14.01 -21.82 13.81
C ALA A 486 13.09 -20.96 12.93
N LEU A 487 12.66 -21.49 11.78
CA LEU A 487 11.71 -20.77 10.91
C LEU A 487 10.32 -20.65 11.55
N CYS A 488 9.84 -21.69 12.25
CA CYS A 488 8.58 -21.63 12.99
C CYS A 488 8.61 -20.58 14.10
N VAL A 489 9.71 -20.49 14.85
CA VAL A 489 9.87 -19.46 15.90
C VAL A 489 9.87 -18.06 15.31
N LEU A 490 10.58 -17.86 14.19
CA LEU A 490 10.56 -16.57 13.49
C LEU A 490 9.18 -16.24 12.88
N ALA A 491 8.36 -17.26 12.59
CA ALA A 491 7.02 -17.08 12.05
C ALA A 491 5.96 -16.77 13.12
N LEU A 492 6.24 -16.97 14.43
CA LEU A 492 5.24 -16.76 15.48
C LEU A 492 4.61 -15.36 15.49
N PRO A 493 5.37 -14.25 15.33
CA PRO A 493 4.77 -12.93 15.31
C PRO A 493 3.78 -12.72 14.15
N ALA A 494 3.88 -13.49 13.05
CA ALA A 494 2.94 -13.40 11.94
C ALA A 494 1.50 -13.79 12.31
N LEU A 495 1.27 -14.44 13.46
CA LEU A 495 -0.06 -14.75 13.97
C LEU A 495 -0.81 -13.52 14.47
N GLU A 496 -0.09 -12.47 14.82
CA GLU A 496 -0.62 -11.18 15.28
C GLU A 496 -0.52 -10.10 14.18
N LEU A 497 -0.40 -10.51 12.92
CA LEU A 497 -0.31 -9.60 11.80
C LEU A 497 -1.59 -8.76 11.68
N ARG A 498 -1.45 -7.47 11.92
CA ARG A 498 -2.46 -6.45 11.62
C ARG A 498 -2.03 -5.68 10.38
N VAL A 499 -3.01 -5.36 9.55
CA VAL A 499 -2.76 -4.62 8.30
C VAL A 499 -3.56 -3.34 8.28
N GLY A 500 -2.96 -2.28 7.76
CA GLY A 500 -3.57 -0.96 7.62
C GLY A 500 -2.93 -0.16 6.50
N LEU A 501 -3.46 0.99 6.18
CA LEU A 501 -2.77 1.97 5.33
C LEU A 501 -2.06 2.98 6.22
N PRO A 502 -0.85 3.44 5.85
CA PRO A 502 -0.08 4.36 6.68
C PRO A 502 -0.71 5.76 6.68
N ASP A 503 -0.85 6.30 7.87
CA ASP A 503 -1.27 7.66 8.19
C ASP A 503 -0.07 8.59 8.50
N GLY A 504 -0.33 9.81 8.99
CA GLY A 504 0.70 10.75 9.40
C GLY A 504 1.56 10.23 10.55
N GLY A 505 0.99 9.41 11.44
CA GLY A 505 1.70 8.77 12.56
C GLY A 505 2.75 7.75 12.13
N SER A 506 2.70 7.28 10.90
CA SER A 506 3.68 6.35 10.33
C SER A 506 4.89 7.04 9.71
N GLU A 507 4.90 8.37 9.61
CA GLU A 507 6.00 9.16 9.03
C GLU A 507 7.16 9.32 10.04
N PRO A 508 8.37 9.73 9.59
CA PRO A 508 9.49 9.99 10.49
C PRO A 508 9.17 11.07 11.52
N THR A 509 9.65 10.91 12.76
CA THR A 509 9.35 11.83 13.87
C THR A 509 9.83 13.27 13.69
N ASP A 510 10.80 13.48 12.80
CA ASP A 510 11.33 14.80 12.43
C ASP A 510 10.59 15.42 11.22
N SER A 511 9.59 14.73 10.66
CA SER A 511 8.76 15.26 9.58
C SER A 511 7.62 16.10 10.12
N THR A 512 7.28 17.17 9.39
CA THR A 512 6.15 18.03 9.70
C THR A 512 4.82 17.25 9.72
N ALA A 513 4.64 16.26 8.85
CA ALA A 513 3.45 15.39 8.83
C ALA A 513 3.26 14.59 10.12
N TYR A 514 4.36 14.09 10.70
CA TYR A 514 4.30 13.40 11.97
C TYR A 514 4.01 14.36 13.13
N GLN A 515 4.64 15.54 13.12
CA GLN A 515 4.45 16.55 14.16
C GLN A 515 3.02 17.08 14.15
N ALA A 516 2.47 17.39 12.96
CA ALA A 516 1.06 17.78 12.83
C ALA A 516 0.11 16.67 13.36
N TYR A 517 0.31 15.41 12.94
CA TYR A 517 -0.50 14.30 13.41
C TYR A 517 -0.46 14.12 14.93
N THR A 518 0.73 14.24 15.52
CA THR A 518 0.92 14.08 16.97
C THR A 518 0.29 15.22 17.73
N LEU A 519 0.50 16.48 17.29
CA LEU A 519 -0.10 17.66 17.91
C LEU A 519 -1.63 17.61 17.88
N VAL A 520 -2.23 17.21 16.74
CA VAL A 520 -3.68 17.03 16.65
C VAL A 520 -4.15 15.95 17.62
N GLY A 521 -3.50 14.79 17.66
CA GLY A 521 -3.87 13.71 18.57
C GLY A 521 -3.75 14.08 20.05
N GLU A 522 -2.67 14.78 20.44
CA GLU A 522 -2.43 15.18 21.82
C GLU A 522 -3.37 16.31 22.31
N LYS A 523 -3.75 17.23 21.42
CA LYS A 523 -4.50 18.45 21.79
C LYS A 523 -6.00 18.34 21.54
N PHE A 524 -6.41 17.54 20.56
CA PHE A 524 -7.81 17.45 20.11
C PHE A 524 -8.37 16.03 20.18
N GLY A 525 -7.56 15.05 20.57
CA GLY A 525 -7.92 13.64 20.60
C GLY A 525 -7.45 12.87 19.35
N GLU A 526 -7.04 11.61 19.52
CA GLU A 526 -6.46 10.79 18.45
C GLU A 526 -7.42 10.57 17.27
N GLY A 527 -8.73 10.47 17.53
CA GLY A 527 -9.75 10.26 16.51
C GLY A 527 -9.94 11.43 15.55
N THR A 528 -9.54 12.64 15.94
CA THR A 528 -9.58 13.84 15.07
C THR A 528 -8.66 13.69 13.85
N ASN A 529 -7.64 12.84 13.93
CA ASN A 529 -6.76 12.51 12.81
C ASN A 529 -7.42 11.62 11.73
N GLY A 530 -8.61 11.09 11.99
CA GLY A 530 -9.28 10.19 11.06
C GLY A 530 -10.78 10.15 11.20
N PRO A 531 -11.48 11.28 10.98
CA PRO A 531 -12.93 11.31 11.08
C PRO A 531 -13.56 10.36 10.06
N LEU A 532 -14.69 9.77 10.45
CA LEU A 532 -15.56 9.01 9.58
C LEU A 532 -16.65 9.91 9.02
N LEU A 533 -17.15 9.61 7.84
CA LEU A 533 -18.30 10.28 7.26
C LEU A 533 -19.46 9.28 7.21
N ALA A 534 -20.59 9.65 7.84
CA ALA A 534 -21.84 8.97 7.65
C ALA A 534 -22.72 9.79 6.69
N VAL A 535 -23.36 9.13 5.74
CA VAL A 535 -24.22 9.75 4.74
C VAL A 535 -25.61 9.22 4.91
N GLY A 536 -26.56 10.12 5.19
CA GLY A 536 -27.97 9.81 5.41
C GLY A 536 -28.82 10.22 4.21
N GLU A 537 -29.65 9.29 3.69
CA GLU A 537 -30.68 9.59 2.72
C GLU A 537 -31.95 9.98 3.45
N LEU A 538 -32.29 11.31 3.45
CA LEU A 538 -33.46 11.83 4.13
C LEU A 538 -34.73 11.65 3.31
N PRO A 539 -35.90 11.42 3.97
CA PRO A 539 -37.20 11.50 3.32
C PRO A 539 -37.45 12.93 2.82
N PRO A 540 -38.32 13.11 1.81
CA PRO A 540 -38.65 14.46 1.32
C PRO A 540 -39.43 15.24 2.39
N ILE A 541 -38.77 16.24 3.00
CA ILE A 541 -39.34 17.15 4.03
C ILE A 541 -39.28 18.56 3.46
N GLU A 542 -40.44 19.28 3.46
CA GLU A 542 -40.50 20.65 2.95
C GLU A 542 -40.10 21.66 4.01
N ASP A 543 -40.37 21.36 5.28
CA ASP A 543 -40.05 22.23 6.42
C ASP A 543 -38.57 22.10 6.80
N GLU A 544 -37.87 23.23 6.81
CA GLU A 544 -36.44 23.27 7.11
C GLU A 544 -36.14 22.90 8.56
N GLY A 545 -37.04 23.35 9.48
CA GLY A 545 -36.93 23.05 10.90
C GLY A 545 -37.06 21.55 11.19
N GLU A 546 -38.11 20.91 10.62
CA GLU A 546 -38.38 19.48 10.78
C GLU A 546 -37.19 18.64 10.16
N ARG A 547 -36.63 19.12 9.06
CA ARG A 547 -35.46 18.49 8.44
C ARG A 547 -34.21 18.59 9.32
N THR A 548 -33.96 19.76 9.94
CA THR A 548 -32.87 19.97 10.88
C THR A 548 -33.03 19.10 12.13
N ASP A 549 -34.24 19.00 12.68
CA ASP A 549 -34.54 18.15 13.83
C ASP A 549 -34.25 16.68 13.51
N LEU A 550 -34.62 16.22 12.30
CA LEU A 550 -34.34 14.85 11.86
C LEU A 550 -32.83 14.62 11.71
N GLN A 551 -32.07 15.59 11.19
CA GLN A 551 -30.60 15.50 11.12
C GLN A 551 -29.98 15.39 12.51
N LEU A 552 -30.44 16.19 13.47
CA LEU A 552 -29.96 16.13 14.86
C LEU A 552 -30.32 14.79 15.52
N ASP A 553 -31.52 14.25 15.27
CA ASP A 553 -31.92 12.94 15.80
C ASP A 553 -31.05 11.80 15.25
N VAL A 554 -30.62 11.87 13.99
CA VAL A 554 -29.66 10.91 13.40
C VAL A 554 -28.28 11.11 14.03
N ALA A 555 -27.81 12.35 14.19
CA ALA A 555 -26.52 12.65 14.80
C ALA A 555 -26.45 12.13 16.25
N ASP A 556 -27.49 12.37 17.06
CA ASP A 556 -27.57 11.88 18.45
C ASP A 556 -27.48 10.34 18.52
N ARG A 557 -28.12 9.64 17.56
CA ARG A 557 -28.04 8.16 17.49
C ARG A 557 -26.67 7.67 17.08
N LEU A 558 -25.99 8.36 16.16
CA LEU A 558 -24.63 8.05 15.78
C LEU A 558 -23.68 8.30 16.95
N ALA A 559 -23.85 9.40 17.68
CA ALA A 559 -23.06 9.75 18.85
C ALA A 559 -23.27 8.78 20.04
N ALA A 560 -24.41 8.08 20.09
CA ALA A 560 -24.71 7.11 21.15
C ALA A 560 -24.05 5.73 20.92
N ILE A 561 -23.36 5.52 19.79
CA ILE A 561 -22.64 4.28 19.50
C ILE A 561 -21.30 4.29 20.27
N ASP A 562 -20.95 3.13 20.85
CA ASP A 562 -19.70 2.99 21.61
C ASP A 562 -18.50 3.40 20.74
N ASP A 563 -17.46 3.99 21.34
CA ASP A 563 -16.24 4.52 20.70
C ASP A 563 -16.45 5.74 19.77
N VAL A 564 -17.63 6.37 19.78
CA VAL A 564 -17.87 7.67 19.15
C VAL A 564 -17.74 8.79 20.19
N VAL A 565 -16.88 9.77 19.94
CA VAL A 565 -16.75 10.99 20.74
C VAL A 565 -17.91 11.95 20.45
N THR A 566 -18.17 12.16 19.15
CA THR A 566 -19.25 13.03 18.69
C THR A 566 -19.64 12.70 17.26
N ALA A 567 -20.90 13.03 16.90
CA ALA A 567 -21.36 13.01 15.52
C ALA A 567 -22.11 14.31 15.24
N VAL A 568 -21.73 15.03 14.19
CA VAL A 568 -22.29 16.34 13.85
C VAL A 568 -22.77 16.37 12.40
N PRO A 569 -23.91 17.05 12.11
CA PRO A 569 -24.26 17.38 10.74
C PRO A 569 -23.18 18.28 10.11
N ALA A 570 -22.60 17.82 8.98
CA ALA A 570 -21.50 18.51 8.30
C ALA A 570 -21.91 19.15 6.96
N GLY A 571 -23.09 18.80 6.44
CA GLY A 571 -23.61 19.36 5.21
C GLY A 571 -24.88 18.67 4.73
N ILE A 572 -25.56 19.31 3.79
CA ILE A 572 -26.77 18.78 3.14
C ILE A 572 -26.75 19.17 1.65
N SER A 573 -27.25 18.28 0.80
CA SER A 573 -27.39 18.52 -0.63
C SER A 573 -28.40 19.63 -0.95
N ASP A 574 -28.28 20.29 -2.09
CA ASP A 574 -29.17 21.39 -2.54
C ASP A 574 -30.66 20.97 -2.57
N ASP A 575 -30.93 19.69 -2.83
CA ASP A 575 -32.29 19.14 -2.85
C ASP A 575 -32.79 18.70 -1.46
N GLY A 576 -31.95 18.84 -0.42
CA GLY A 576 -32.27 18.52 0.96
C GLY A 576 -32.45 17.03 1.26
N ARG A 577 -31.97 16.13 0.39
CA ARG A 577 -32.19 14.67 0.50
C ARG A 577 -31.00 13.89 1.00
N THR A 578 -29.80 14.42 0.85
CA THR A 578 -28.56 13.77 1.27
C THR A 578 -27.90 14.61 2.32
N ALA A 579 -27.78 14.09 3.54
CA ALA A 579 -27.09 14.73 4.65
C ALA A 579 -25.75 14.03 4.92
N ILE A 580 -24.73 14.80 5.26
CA ILE A 580 -23.41 14.31 5.66
C ILE A 580 -23.27 14.55 7.16
N TYR A 581 -22.80 13.54 7.87
CA TYR A 581 -22.45 13.60 9.29
C TYR A 581 -20.96 13.31 9.44
N GLN A 582 -20.24 14.16 10.15
CA GLN A 582 -18.89 13.88 10.59
C GLN A 582 -18.96 13.14 11.93
N VAL A 583 -18.35 11.97 11.98
CA VAL A 583 -18.28 11.12 13.18
C VAL A 583 -16.82 11.05 13.62
N ILE A 584 -16.54 11.53 14.84
CA ILE A 584 -15.19 11.51 15.42
C ILE A 584 -15.07 10.25 16.30
N PRO A 585 -14.18 9.31 15.96
CA PRO A 585 -13.91 8.16 16.81
C PRO A 585 -13.11 8.54 18.07
N GLU A 586 -13.08 7.69 19.09
CA GLU A 586 -12.28 7.90 20.30
C GLU A 586 -10.79 7.71 20.00
N GLU A 587 -10.43 6.69 19.22
CA GLU A 587 -9.05 6.36 18.86
C GLU A 587 -8.70 6.74 17.41
N GLY A 588 -7.41 6.72 17.09
CA GLY A 588 -6.89 7.10 15.77
C GLY A 588 -7.32 6.15 14.63
N PRO A 589 -7.15 6.57 13.36
CA PRO A 589 -7.68 5.89 12.17
C PRO A 589 -7.14 4.48 11.94
N ALA A 590 -5.98 4.14 12.50
CA ALA A 590 -5.33 2.84 12.38
C ALA A 590 -5.57 1.91 13.58
N SER A 591 -6.43 2.30 14.53
CA SER A 591 -6.74 1.52 15.73
C SER A 591 -7.71 0.38 15.45
N GLU A 592 -7.72 -0.62 16.34
CA GLU A 592 -8.67 -1.75 16.27
C GLU A 592 -10.09 -1.30 16.66
N SER A 593 -10.18 -0.34 17.60
CA SER A 593 -11.43 0.29 18.02
C SER A 593 -12.12 0.97 16.84
N THR A 594 -11.40 1.82 16.06
CA THR A 594 -11.96 2.49 14.88
C THR A 594 -12.38 1.50 13.78
N GLU A 595 -11.61 0.41 13.58
CA GLU A 595 -12.04 -0.66 12.66
C GLU A 595 -13.35 -1.33 13.13
N GLN A 596 -13.50 -1.55 14.44
CA GLN A 596 -14.72 -2.12 15.02
C GLN A 596 -15.87 -1.13 14.92
N LEU A 597 -15.63 0.14 15.23
CA LEU A 597 -16.62 1.21 15.11
C LEU A 597 -17.24 1.31 13.70
N VAL A 598 -16.43 1.21 12.63
CA VAL A 598 -16.98 1.19 11.26
C VAL A 598 -17.93 0.01 11.05
N ARG A 599 -17.65 -1.15 11.63
CA ARG A 599 -18.55 -2.32 11.57
C ARG A 599 -19.82 -2.10 12.37
N ASP A 600 -19.72 -1.48 13.54
CA ASP A 600 -20.85 -1.23 14.43
C ASP A 600 -21.77 -0.14 13.88
N LEU A 601 -21.22 0.94 13.32
CA LEU A 601 -21.98 1.97 12.59
C LEU A 601 -22.81 1.36 11.44
N ARG A 602 -22.22 0.47 10.66
CA ARG A 602 -22.93 -0.24 9.58
C ARG A 602 -23.96 -1.23 10.09
N ALA A 603 -23.73 -1.86 11.24
CA ALA A 603 -24.70 -2.77 11.85
C ALA A 603 -25.91 -2.03 12.43
N GLU A 604 -25.70 -0.83 13.00
CA GLU A 604 -26.76 0.01 13.55
C GLU A 604 -27.56 0.78 12.49
N ALA A 605 -27.11 0.84 11.24
CA ALA A 605 -27.78 1.57 10.15
C ALA A 605 -29.26 1.17 10.00
N ALA A 606 -29.59 -0.12 10.11
CA ALA A 606 -30.98 -0.60 10.05
C ALA A 606 -31.82 -0.15 11.27
N SER A 607 -31.23 -0.05 12.46
CA SER A 607 -31.91 0.45 13.67
C SER A 607 -32.19 1.95 13.55
N ILE A 608 -31.26 2.71 12.97
CA ILE A 608 -31.43 4.14 12.68
C ILE A 608 -32.54 4.34 11.65
N GLU A 609 -32.55 3.55 10.56
CA GLU A 609 -33.58 3.60 9.52
C GLU A 609 -34.97 3.28 10.08
N ASP A 610 -35.12 2.23 10.91
CA ASP A 610 -36.37 1.85 11.56
C ASP A 610 -36.93 2.97 12.48
N ALA A 611 -36.04 3.74 13.10
CA ALA A 611 -36.40 4.78 14.06
C ALA A 611 -36.62 6.16 13.42
N THR A 612 -35.90 6.50 12.37
CA THR A 612 -35.86 7.85 11.78
C THR A 612 -36.35 7.90 10.33
N GLY A 613 -36.43 6.75 9.66
CA GLY A 613 -36.69 6.67 8.22
C GLY A 613 -35.51 7.11 7.34
N VAL A 614 -34.32 7.32 7.92
CA VAL A 614 -33.10 7.73 7.22
C VAL A 614 -32.19 6.52 7.03
N THR A 615 -31.87 6.21 5.78
CA THR A 615 -30.88 5.17 5.46
C THR A 615 -29.47 5.75 5.61
N VAL A 616 -28.69 5.23 6.55
CA VAL A 616 -27.32 5.69 6.83
C VAL A 616 -26.30 4.73 6.20
N SER A 617 -25.27 5.28 5.56
CA SER A 617 -24.14 4.55 5.01
C SER A 617 -22.82 5.21 5.46
N VAL A 618 -21.73 4.41 5.59
CA VAL A 618 -20.46 4.91 6.15
C VAL A 618 -19.40 4.99 5.06
N THR A 619 -18.72 6.15 4.98
CA THR A 619 -17.63 6.45 4.04
C THR A 619 -16.54 7.30 4.72
N GLY A 620 -15.78 8.04 3.96
CA GLY A 620 -14.61 8.80 4.39
C GLY A 620 -13.31 8.02 4.17
N GLN A 621 -12.18 8.73 4.28
CA GLN A 621 -10.86 8.15 4.01
C GLN A 621 -10.54 6.97 4.95
N THR A 622 -10.86 7.11 6.22
CA THR A 622 -10.65 6.06 7.24
C THR A 622 -11.46 4.80 6.93
N ALA A 623 -12.76 4.95 6.66
CA ALA A 623 -13.61 3.81 6.29
C ALA A 623 -13.17 3.16 4.97
N ALA A 624 -12.75 3.95 3.99
CA ALA A 624 -12.22 3.44 2.72
C ALA A 624 -10.92 2.63 2.94
N ASN A 625 -10.02 3.08 3.80
CA ASN A 625 -8.78 2.39 4.15
C ASN A 625 -9.06 1.05 4.86
N ILE A 626 -10.06 1.02 5.75
CA ILE A 626 -10.52 -0.21 6.44
C ILE A 626 -11.11 -1.19 5.42
N ASP A 627 -11.97 -0.72 4.50
CA ASP A 627 -12.55 -1.56 3.45
C ASP A 627 -11.49 -2.15 2.52
N VAL A 628 -10.48 -1.35 2.14
CA VAL A 628 -9.33 -1.83 1.34
C VAL A 628 -8.60 -2.94 2.08
N SER A 629 -8.28 -2.74 3.35
CA SER A 629 -7.57 -3.71 4.19
C SER A 629 -8.35 -5.02 4.33
N ALA A 630 -9.66 -4.93 4.60
CA ALA A 630 -10.56 -6.08 4.71
C ALA A 630 -10.62 -6.89 3.40
N LYS A 631 -10.78 -6.23 2.26
CA LYS A 631 -10.82 -6.89 0.93
C LYS A 631 -9.51 -7.56 0.56
N LEU A 632 -8.37 -6.96 0.90
CA LEU A 632 -7.06 -7.55 0.69
C LEU A 632 -6.87 -8.82 1.53
N MET A 633 -7.27 -8.78 2.80
CA MET A 633 -7.20 -9.94 3.69
C MET A 633 -8.16 -11.06 3.23
N GLU A 634 -9.36 -10.73 2.76
CA GLU A 634 -10.29 -11.71 2.17
C GLU A 634 -9.71 -12.39 0.91
N ALA A 635 -8.99 -11.64 0.08
CA ALA A 635 -8.38 -12.15 -1.16
C ALA A 635 -7.11 -12.98 -0.92
N MET A 636 -6.41 -12.77 0.20
CA MET A 636 -5.08 -13.36 0.46
C MET A 636 -5.07 -14.90 0.44
N PRO A 637 -6.01 -15.65 1.08
CA PRO A 637 -6.00 -17.11 1.05
C PRO A 637 -6.20 -17.67 -0.37
N LEU A 638 -7.07 -17.08 -1.16
CA LEU A 638 -7.29 -17.48 -2.56
C LEU A 638 -6.03 -17.27 -3.39
N TYR A 639 -5.41 -16.10 -3.26
CA TYR A 639 -4.18 -15.76 -3.96
C TYR A 639 -3.03 -16.72 -3.58
N LEU A 640 -2.83 -16.97 -2.28
CA LEU A 640 -1.83 -17.92 -1.78
C LEU A 640 -2.09 -19.32 -2.33
N GLY A 641 -3.34 -19.78 -2.34
CA GLY A 641 -3.74 -21.06 -2.89
C GLY A 641 -3.40 -21.22 -4.38
N ILE A 642 -3.61 -20.18 -5.17
CA ILE A 642 -3.26 -20.13 -6.59
C ILE A 642 -1.74 -20.18 -6.79
N VAL A 643 -0.98 -19.37 -6.05
CA VAL A 643 0.48 -19.32 -6.12
C VAL A 643 1.08 -20.68 -5.73
N VAL A 644 0.60 -21.29 -4.64
CA VAL A 644 1.02 -22.64 -4.21
C VAL A 644 0.66 -23.70 -5.25
N GLY A 645 -0.56 -23.70 -5.77
CA GLY A 645 -0.99 -24.64 -6.80
C GLY A 645 -0.15 -24.53 -8.08
N LEU A 646 0.11 -23.31 -8.53
CA LEU A 646 0.97 -23.04 -9.69
C LEU A 646 2.40 -23.53 -9.46
N SER A 647 2.95 -23.29 -8.25
CA SER A 647 4.24 -23.80 -7.82
C SER A 647 4.35 -25.30 -8.00
N LEU A 648 3.39 -26.04 -7.43
CA LEU A 648 3.38 -27.50 -7.48
C LEU A 648 3.34 -28.01 -8.92
N VAL A 649 2.52 -27.40 -9.78
CA VAL A 649 2.41 -27.77 -11.19
C VAL A 649 3.72 -27.49 -11.95
N LEU A 650 4.28 -26.29 -11.81
CA LEU A 650 5.50 -25.91 -12.53
C LEU A 650 6.70 -26.76 -12.10
N LEU A 651 6.89 -26.95 -10.78
CA LEU A 651 7.99 -27.78 -10.28
C LEU A 651 7.80 -29.27 -10.64
N LEU A 652 6.56 -29.78 -10.69
CA LEU A 652 6.25 -31.14 -11.17
C LEU A 652 6.66 -31.32 -12.62
N LEU A 653 6.36 -30.34 -13.48
CA LEU A 653 6.75 -30.34 -14.89
C LEU A 653 8.27 -30.35 -15.06
N VAL A 654 8.98 -29.53 -14.28
CA VAL A 654 10.45 -29.36 -14.39
C VAL A 654 11.18 -30.60 -13.83
N PHE A 655 10.85 -30.96 -12.58
CA PHE A 655 11.63 -32.01 -11.88
C PHE A 655 11.12 -33.44 -12.10
N ARG A 656 9.95 -33.64 -12.69
CA ARG A 656 9.30 -34.95 -12.86
C ARG A 656 9.35 -35.78 -11.57
N SER A 657 8.96 -35.19 -10.48
CA SER A 657 8.91 -35.75 -9.14
C SER A 657 7.75 -35.10 -8.37
N ILE A 658 7.10 -35.81 -7.46
CA ILE A 658 6.06 -35.29 -6.58
C ILE A 658 6.67 -34.73 -5.29
N LEU A 659 7.68 -35.39 -4.74
CA LEU A 659 8.24 -35.03 -3.44
C LEU A 659 9.10 -33.77 -3.47
N VAL A 660 9.82 -33.52 -4.57
CA VAL A 660 10.63 -32.30 -4.73
C VAL A 660 9.76 -31.04 -4.71
N PRO A 661 8.67 -30.93 -5.51
CA PRO A 661 7.72 -29.81 -5.41
C PRO A 661 7.16 -29.61 -4.00
N LEU A 662 6.71 -30.67 -3.34
CA LEU A 662 6.14 -30.58 -1.99
C LEU A 662 7.11 -30.02 -0.97
N ILE A 663 8.37 -30.50 -0.96
CA ILE A 663 9.40 -29.98 -0.04
C ILE A 663 9.77 -28.54 -0.37
N ALA A 664 9.88 -28.23 -1.66
CA ALA A 664 10.21 -26.87 -2.11
C ALA A 664 9.12 -25.86 -1.71
N THR A 665 7.86 -26.22 -1.93
CA THR A 665 6.71 -25.37 -1.59
C THR A 665 6.54 -25.24 -0.07
N ALA A 666 6.72 -26.33 0.70
CA ALA A 666 6.71 -26.28 2.17
C ALA A 666 7.84 -25.37 2.71
N GLY A 667 9.04 -25.46 2.13
CA GLY A 667 10.15 -24.59 2.47
C GLY A 667 9.88 -23.11 2.16
N PHE A 668 9.29 -22.86 1.00
CA PHE A 668 8.85 -21.51 0.62
C PHE A 668 7.83 -20.92 1.61
N LEU A 669 6.80 -21.69 1.95
CA LEU A 669 5.79 -21.25 2.93
C LEU A 669 6.40 -20.94 4.30
N LEU A 670 7.35 -21.74 4.75
CA LEU A 670 8.07 -21.50 6.02
C LEU A 670 8.90 -20.21 5.96
N SER A 671 9.64 -19.96 4.87
CA SER A 671 10.42 -18.74 4.71
C SER A 671 9.54 -17.49 4.57
N LEU A 672 8.39 -17.62 3.89
CA LEU A 672 7.40 -16.56 3.76
C LEU A 672 6.80 -16.18 5.12
N LEU A 673 6.31 -17.16 5.88
CA LEU A 673 5.75 -16.94 7.21
C LEU A 673 6.79 -16.36 8.19
N ALA A 674 8.04 -16.83 8.11
CA ALA A 674 9.14 -16.29 8.91
C ALA A 674 9.50 -14.85 8.49
N SER A 675 9.37 -14.51 7.20
CA SER A 675 9.51 -13.13 6.72
C SER A 675 8.40 -12.23 7.25
N PHE A 676 7.14 -12.69 7.22
CA PHE A 676 6.03 -11.98 7.84
C PHE A 676 6.25 -11.76 9.33
N GLY A 677 6.63 -12.81 10.06
CA GLY A 677 6.89 -12.70 11.50
C GLY A 677 8.01 -11.71 11.83
N ALA A 678 9.10 -11.70 11.07
CA ALA A 678 10.15 -10.72 11.25
C ALA A 678 9.70 -9.30 10.92
N THR A 679 8.85 -9.13 9.90
CA THR A 679 8.29 -7.81 9.55
C THR A 679 7.36 -7.31 10.65
N VAL A 680 6.48 -8.16 11.19
CA VAL A 680 5.63 -7.84 12.35
C VAL A 680 6.48 -7.45 13.56
N ALA A 681 7.50 -8.24 13.89
CA ALA A 681 8.35 -7.98 15.04
C ALA A 681 9.06 -6.61 14.97
N ILE A 682 9.45 -6.16 13.77
CA ILE A 682 10.14 -4.88 13.59
C ILE A 682 9.16 -3.72 13.43
N TYR A 683 8.22 -3.81 12.49
CA TYR A 683 7.38 -2.68 12.11
C TYR A 683 6.11 -2.55 12.96
N GLN A 684 5.58 -3.66 13.50
CA GLN A 684 4.38 -3.62 14.33
C GLN A 684 4.70 -3.66 15.84
N TRP A 685 5.73 -4.44 16.28
CA TRP A 685 6.13 -4.50 17.68
C TRP A 685 7.30 -3.58 18.02
N GLY A 686 7.96 -2.95 17.03
CA GLY A 686 9.07 -2.03 17.25
C GLY A 686 10.41 -2.67 17.65
N TRP A 687 10.59 -3.99 17.47
CA TRP A 687 11.87 -4.61 17.77
C TRP A 687 12.97 -4.07 16.88
N LEU A 688 14.08 -3.58 17.47
CA LEU A 688 15.17 -2.94 16.73
C LEU A 688 14.70 -1.69 15.92
N GLY A 689 13.61 -1.04 16.35
CA GLY A 689 13.02 0.11 15.65
C GLY A 689 14.05 1.20 15.35
N ASP A 690 14.86 1.60 16.33
CA ASP A 690 15.92 2.62 16.16
C ASP A 690 16.89 2.29 15.03
N PHE A 691 17.23 1.00 14.84
CA PHE A 691 18.13 0.58 13.77
C PHE A 691 17.48 0.64 12.38
N PHE A 692 16.20 0.30 12.29
CA PHE A 692 15.45 0.27 11.04
C PHE A 692 14.75 1.60 10.72
N GLY A 693 14.86 2.59 11.61
CA GLY A 693 14.18 3.88 11.46
C GLY A 693 12.66 3.77 11.64
N VAL A 694 12.19 2.78 12.44
CA VAL A 694 10.80 2.61 12.84
C VAL A 694 10.63 3.30 14.19
N THR A 695 10.20 4.53 14.15
CA THR A 695 9.99 5.36 15.35
C THR A 695 8.61 5.11 15.96
N ASN A 696 7.60 4.87 15.12
CA ASN A 696 6.25 4.52 15.53
C ASN A 696 5.86 3.14 14.98
N PRO A 697 5.81 2.13 15.84
CA PRO A 697 5.26 0.83 15.49
C PRO A 697 3.75 0.93 15.21
N GLY A 698 3.31 0.34 14.09
CA GLY A 698 1.91 0.39 13.66
C GLY A 698 1.52 -0.81 12.81
N PRO A 699 0.29 -0.84 12.28
CA PRO A 699 -0.15 -1.90 11.40
C PRO A 699 0.73 -2.00 10.14
N ILE A 700 0.88 -3.21 9.64
CA ILE A 700 1.65 -3.49 8.42
C ILE A 700 0.85 -3.05 7.20
N LEU A 701 1.53 -2.46 6.22
CA LEU A 701 0.92 -2.04 4.96
C LEU A 701 0.03 -3.14 4.34
N SER A 702 -1.24 -2.87 4.10
CA SER A 702 -2.29 -3.86 3.79
C SER A 702 -1.99 -4.74 2.57
N PHE A 703 -1.32 -4.23 1.56
CA PHE A 703 -0.96 -5.00 0.36
C PHE A 703 0.42 -5.65 0.43
N LEU A 704 1.20 -5.41 1.48
CA LEU A 704 2.52 -6.02 1.66
C LEU A 704 2.48 -7.56 1.65
N PRO A 705 1.56 -8.25 2.38
CA PRO A 705 1.53 -9.71 2.37
C PRO A 705 1.34 -10.27 0.96
N ILE A 706 0.46 -9.69 0.17
CA ILE A 706 0.18 -10.13 -1.20
C ILE A 706 1.39 -9.91 -2.11
N ILE A 707 2.07 -8.76 -2.00
CA ILE A 707 3.31 -8.49 -2.73
C ILE A 707 4.40 -9.49 -2.36
N LEU A 708 4.63 -9.71 -1.05
CA LEU A 708 5.66 -10.66 -0.60
C LEU A 708 5.39 -12.09 -1.09
N ILE A 709 4.13 -12.55 -1.05
CA ILE A 709 3.76 -13.87 -1.59
C ILE A 709 4.19 -13.97 -3.05
N GLY A 710 3.79 -13.01 -3.91
CA GLY A 710 4.05 -13.07 -5.34
C GLY A 710 5.53 -12.95 -5.70
N VAL A 711 6.21 -11.98 -5.10
CA VAL A 711 7.62 -11.70 -5.40
C VAL A 711 8.54 -12.78 -4.85
N LEU A 712 8.42 -13.13 -3.57
CA LEU A 712 9.25 -14.16 -2.96
C LEU A 712 9.02 -15.51 -3.61
N PHE A 713 7.78 -15.83 -4.01
CA PHE A 713 7.51 -17.06 -4.78
C PHE A 713 8.28 -17.07 -6.09
N GLY A 714 8.19 -16.01 -6.89
CA GLY A 714 8.90 -15.90 -8.16
C GLY A 714 10.40 -16.10 -8.00
N LEU A 715 11.01 -15.36 -7.08
CA LEU A 715 12.45 -15.43 -6.81
C LEU A 715 12.88 -16.77 -6.19
N ALA A 716 12.03 -17.34 -5.34
CA ALA A 716 12.29 -18.63 -4.72
C ALA A 716 12.35 -19.74 -5.77
N MET A 717 11.51 -19.74 -6.80
CA MET A 717 11.50 -20.77 -7.82
C MET A 717 12.77 -20.80 -8.66
N ASP A 718 13.38 -19.65 -8.93
CA ASP A 718 14.60 -19.51 -9.72
C ASP A 718 15.76 -20.27 -9.10
N TYR A 719 16.03 -20.06 -7.82
CA TYR A 719 17.13 -20.73 -7.13
C TYR A 719 16.88 -22.23 -6.93
N GLN A 720 15.62 -22.62 -6.73
CA GLN A 720 15.24 -24.02 -6.64
C GLN A 720 15.58 -24.76 -7.94
N MET A 721 15.29 -24.13 -9.06
CA MET A 721 15.57 -24.68 -10.37
C MET A 721 17.07 -24.93 -10.56
N PHE A 722 17.91 -23.93 -10.27
CA PHE A 722 19.36 -24.05 -10.43
C PHE A 722 20.02 -25.05 -9.49
N LEU A 723 19.56 -25.16 -8.24
CA LEU A 723 20.17 -26.05 -7.27
C LEU A 723 19.77 -27.52 -7.50
N VAL A 724 18.48 -27.76 -7.73
CA VAL A 724 17.94 -29.14 -7.83
C VAL A 724 18.16 -29.74 -9.22
N SER A 725 18.22 -28.93 -10.29
CA SER A 725 18.57 -29.46 -11.62
C SER A 725 19.98 -30.03 -11.62
N GLY A 726 20.97 -29.41 -11.00
CA GLY A 726 22.32 -29.97 -10.87
C GLY A 726 22.35 -31.30 -10.08
N MET A 727 21.48 -31.46 -9.07
CA MET A 727 21.33 -32.70 -8.32
C MET A 727 20.70 -33.79 -9.21
N ARG A 728 19.66 -33.41 -9.99
CA ARG A 728 18.99 -34.32 -10.92
C ARG A 728 19.90 -34.78 -12.04
N GLU A 729 20.65 -33.86 -12.68
CA GLU A 729 21.64 -34.17 -13.70
C GLU A 729 22.64 -35.21 -13.19
N SER A 730 23.21 -34.98 -11.98
CA SER A 730 24.13 -35.93 -11.35
C SER A 730 23.51 -37.31 -11.10
N PHE A 731 22.22 -37.39 -10.76
CA PHE A 731 21.49 -38.63 -10.53
C PHE A 731 21.18 -39.37 -11.83
N VAL A 732 20.73 -38.65 -12.88
CA VAL A 732 20.43 -39.24 -14.20
C VAL A 732 21.68 -39.83 -14.87
N HIS A 733 22.85 -39.20 -14.64
CA HIS A 733 24.15 -39.73 -15.10
C HIS A 733 24.70 -40.89 -14.24
N GLY A 734 23.86 -41.54 -13.42
CA GLY A 734 24.13 -42.82 -12.76
C GLY A 734 24.80 -42.71 -11.38
N ARG A 735 24.96 -41.53 -10.78
CA ARG A 735 25.49 -41.41 -9.42
C ARG A 735 24.47 -41.88 -8.37
N PRO A 736 24.89 -42.46 -7.25
CA PRO A 736 24.00 -42.75 -6.13
C PRO A 736 23.26 -41.51 -5.66
N ALA A 737 21.95 -41.59 -5.35
CA ALA A 737 21.11 -40.42 -5.04
C ALA A 737 21.69 -39.51 -3.95
N LYS A 738 22.24 -40.07 -2.87
CA LYS A 738 22.88 -39.33 -1.79
C LYS A 738 24.17 -38.58 -2.21
N GLU A 739 24.91 -39.16 -3.14
CA GLU A 739 26.12 -38.53 -3.69
C GLU A 739 25.74 -37.46 -4.71
N ALA A 740 24.74 -37.72 -5.56
CA ALA A 740 24.21 -36.77 -6.52
C ALA A 740 23.76 -35.46 -5.86
N VAL A 741 23.12 -35.54 -4.68
CA VAL A 741 22.76 -34.38 -3.89
C VAL A 741 23.99 -33.54 -3.48
N ARG A 742 25.05 -34.18 -2.98
CA ARG A 742 26.27 -33.46 -2.54
C ARG A 742 27.03 -32.84 -3.70
N VAL A 743 27.20 -33.59 -4.79
CA VAL A 743 27.92 -33.11 -5.97
C VAL A 743 27.15 -32.02 -6.69
N GLY A 744 25.84 -32.21 -6.95
CA GLY A 744 25.00 -31.20 -7.56
C GLY A 744 24.94 -29.92 -6.74
N PHE A 745 24.82 -30.04 -5.40
CA PHE A 745 24.88 -28.90 -4.49
C PHE A 745 26.19 -28.13 -4.61
N SER A 746 27.35 -28.78 -4.62
CA SER A 746 28.66 -28.12 -4.68
C SER A 746 28.87 -27.28 -5.94
N HIS A 747 28.25 -27.68 -7.07
CA HIS A 747 28.28 -26.94 -8.32
C HIS A 747 27.38 -25.68 -8.32
N GLY A 748 26.17 -25.79 -7.75
CA GLY A 748 25.20 -24.68 -7.71
C GLY A 748 25.41 -23.67 -6.59
N ALA A 749 25.82 -24.15 -5.41
CA ALA A 749 25.81 -23.36 -4.16
C ALA A 749 26.56 -22.02 -4.25
N ARG A 750 27.71 -21.96 -4.91
CA ARG A 750 28.51 -20.72 -5.03
C ARG A 750 27.77 -19.64 -5.82
N VAL A 751 27.08 -20.02 -6.88
CA VAL A 751 26.36 -19.07 -7.72
C VAL A 751 25.10 -18.59 -7.01
N VAL A 752 24.35 -19.51 -6.39
CA VAL A 752 23.16 -19.21 -5.59
C VAL A 752 23.51 -18.28 -4.41
N THR A 753 24.61 -18.56 -3.67
CA THR A 753 25.06 -17.67 -2.58
C THR A 753 25.31 -16.24 -3.04
N ALA A 754 26.02 -16.10 -4.16
CA ALA A 754 26.33 -14.76 -4.65
C ALA A 754 25.11 -14.01 -5.16
N ALA A 755 24.24 -14.69 -5.91
CA ALA A 755 22.98 -14.15 -6.37
C ALA A 755 22.09 -13.72 -5.19
N ALA A 756 21.95 -14.56 -4.17
CA ALA A 756 21.21 -14.24 -2.94
C ALA A 756 21.77 -13.01 -2.21
N ILE A 757 23.09 -12.92 -2.05
CA ILE A 757 23.72 -11.75 -1.41
C ILE A 757 23.47 -10.48 -2.22
N ILE A 758 23.53 -10.54 -3.54
CA ILE A 758 23.27 -9.39 -4.42
C ILE A 758 21.82 -8.93 -4.25
N MET A 759 20.85 -9.86 -4.29
CA MET A 759 19.43 -9.52 -4.15
C MET A 759 19.11 -8.98 -2.77
N VAL A 760 19.62 -9.62 -1.71
CA VAL A 760 19.49 -9.10 -0.34
C VAL A 760 20.06 -7.69 -0.25
N SER A 761 21.22 -7.41 -0.87
CA SER A 761 21.82 -6.07 -0.86
C SER A 761 20.99 -5.03 -1.62
N VAL A 762 20.39 -5.41 -2.76
CA VAL A 762 19.52 -4.52 -3.53
C VAL A 762 18.26 -4.19 -2.73
N PHE A 763 17.55 -5.21 -2.19
CA PHE A 763 16.34 -4.99 -1.40
C PHE A 763 16.63 -4.29 -0.07
N ALA A 764 17.76 -4.56 0.57
CA ALA A 764 18.19 -3.88 1.80
C ALA A 764 18.42 -2.38 1.59
N GLY A 765 18.77 -1.94 0.37
CA GLY A 765 18.83 -0.52 0.04
C GLY A 765 17.50 0.19 0.22
N PHE A 766 16.40 -0.49 -0.04
CA PHE A 766 15.06 0.08 0.12
C PHE A 766 14.53 0.06 1.56
N VAL A 767 15.18 -0.65 2.48
CA VAL A 767 14.83 -0.63 3.92
C VAL A 767 14.98 0.76 4.52
N PHE A 768 15.93 1.54 4.00
CA PHE A 768 16.24 2.89 4.45
C PHE A 768 15.79 3.96 3.43
N SER A 769 14.79 3.64 2.61
CA SER A 769 14.17 4.57 1.68
C SER A 769 13.51 5.74 2.43
N HIS A 770 13.48 6.92 1.81
CA HIS A 770 12.70 8.06 2.32
C HIS A 770 11.18 7.79 2.28
N LEU A 771 10.72 6.95 1.33
CA LEU A 771 9.31 6.54 1.25
C LEU A 771 8.99 5.50 2.33
N THR A 772 8.25 5.88 3.36
CA THR A 772 7.90 5.05 4.52
C THR A 772 7.19 3.75 4.12
N MET A 773 6.30 3.80 3.12
CA MET A 773 5.59 2.64 2.58
C MET A 773 6.51 1.58 1.96
N VAL A 774 7.68 1.98 1.44
CA VAL A 774 8.62 1.07 0.74
C VAL A 774 9.50 0.30 1.70
N ARG A 775 9.80 0.86 2.88
CA ARG A 775 10.70 0.26 3.89
C ARG A 775 10.32 -1.18 4.28
N PRO A 776 9.06 -1.45 4.71
CA PRO A 776 8.66 -2.82 5.09
C PRO A 776 8.66 -3.79 3.89
N ILE A 777 8.38 -3.30 2.66
CA ILE A 777 8.49 -4.11 1.44
C ILE A 777 9.95 -4.51 1.20
N GLY A 778 10.88 -3.54 1.25
CA GLY A 778 12.31 -3.78 1.10
C GLY A 778 12.84 -4.77 2.13
N PHE A 779 12.45 -4.60 3.41
CA PHE A 779 12.83 -5.50 4.49
C PHE A 779 12.27 -6.92 4.30
N GLY A 780 10.97 -7.05 4.07
CA GLY A 780 10.31 -8.34 3.89
C GLY A 780 10.91 -9.14 2.73
N LEU A 781 11.22 -8.47 1.61
CA LEU A 781 11.88 -9.08 0.46
C LEU A 781 13.34 -9.46 0.77
N ALA A 782 14.14 -8.57 1.38
CA ALA A 782 15.53 -8.84 1.73
C ALA A 782 15.63 -10.01 2.71
N PHE A 783 14.84 -9.99 3.78
CA PHE A 783 14.84 -11.02 4.81
C PHE A 783 14.25 -12.34 4.30
N GLY A 784 13.16 -12.28 3.53
CA GLY A 784 12.57 -13.45 2.89
C GLY A 784 13.55 -14.17 1.94
N VAL A 785 14.26 -13.43 1.08
CA VAL A 785 15.31 -13.99 0.20
C VAL A 785 16.48 -14.55 1.02
N LEU A 786 16.88 -13.88 2.09
CA LEU A 786 17.92 -14.36 2.99
C LEU A 786 17.57 -15.72 3.59
N LEU A 787 16.36 -15.85 4.17
CA LEU A 787 15.89 -17.10 4.76
C LEU A 787 15.69 -18.19 3.71
N ASP A 788 15.06 -17.86 2.57
CA ASP A 788 14.83 -18.83 1.50
C ASP A 788 16.15 -19.37 0.96
N ALA A 789 17.09 -18.51 0.58
CA ALA A 789 18.35 -18.94 -0.02
C ALA A 789 19.23 -19.72 0.96
N PHE A 790 19.46 -19.22 2.18
CA PHE A 790 20.45 -19.80 3.09
C PHE A 790 19.87 -20.87 4.00
N VAL A 791 18.68 -20.66 4.57
CA VAL A 791 18.06 -21.65 5.48
C VAL A 791 17.31 -22.71 4.70
N VAL A 792 16.44 -22.33 3.78
CA VAL A 792 15.62 -23.33 3.05
C VAL A 792 16.46 -24.04 2.01
N ARG A 793 17.06 -23.32 1.06
CA ARG A 793 17.67 -23.93 -0.13
C ARG A 793 19.05 -24.49 0.10
N MET A 794 19.87 -23.79 0.86
CA MET A 794 21.25 -24.24 1.12
C MET A 794 21.34 -25.18 2.33
N THR A 795 20.30 -25.27 3.17
CA THR A 795 20.33 -26.08 4.39
C THR A 795 19.23 -27.14 4.43
N LEU A 796 17.93 -26.76 4.37
CA LEU A 796 16.81 -27.69 4.50
C LEU A 796 16.65 -28.60 3.29
N ILE A 797 16.66 -28.05 2.06
CA ILE A 797 16.45 -28.81 0.83
C ILE A 797 17.52 -29.91 0.63
N PRO A 798 18.83 -29.65 0.72
CA PRO A 798 19.84 -30.70 0.60
C PRO A 798 19.74 -31.76 1.69
N ALA A 799 19.40 -31.38 2.92
CA ALA A 799 19.20 -32.33 4.02
C ALA A 799 17.98 -33.24 3.76
N ALA A 800 16.85 -32.67 3.36
CA ALA A 800 15.62 -33.40 3.05
C ALA A 800 15.80 -34.31 1.84
N MET A 801 16.43 -33.83 0.76
CA MET A 801 16.75 -34.64 -0.42
C MET A 801 17.71 -35.78 -0.08
N HIS A 802 18.68 -35.56 0.80
CA HIS A 802 19.59 -36.63 1.27
C HIS A 802 18.88 -37.68 2.11
N LEU A 803 17.89 -37.31 2.93
CA LEU A 803 17.04 -38.24 3.69
C LEU A 803 16.18 -39.09 2.80
N LEU A 804 15.52 -38.51 1.82
CA LEU A 804 14.64 -39.17 0.89
C LEU A 804 15.41 -40.09 -0.09
N GLY A 805 16.66 -39.74 -0.44
CA GLY A 805 17.48 -40.53 -1.34
C GLY A 805 16.79 -40.76 -2.68
N ARG A 806 16.58 -42.07 -3.06
CA ARG A 806 15.92 -42.43 -4.34
C ARG A 806 14.46 -42.04 -4.41
N SER A 807 13.76 -42.00 -3.29
CA SER A 807 12.33 -41.61 -3.23
C SER A 807 12.11 -40.12 -3.64
N ALA A 808 13.13 -39.27 -3.49
CA ALA A 808 13.06 -37.89 -3.93
C ALA A 808 12.74 -37.74 -5.44
N TRP A 809 13.10 -38.71 -6.24
CA TRP A 809 12.92 -38.73 -7.70
C TRP A 809 11.75 -39.62 -8.16
N TRP A 810 10.85 -40.00 -7.25
CA TRP A 810 9.72 -40.84 -7.54
C TRP A 810 8.61 -40.11 -8.29
N LEU A 811 8.16 -40.73 -9.42
CA LEU A 811 7.01 -40.30 -10.21
C LEU A 811 6.17 -41.53 -10.60
N PRO A 812 4.82 -41.48 -10.44
CA PRO A 812 3.93 -42.52 -10.91
C PRO A 812 4.00 -42.68 -12.43
N LYS A 813 4.03 -43.93 -12.94
CA LYS A 813 4.18 -44.23 -14.36
C LYS A 813 3.08 -43.62 -15.25
N TRP A 814 1.85 -43.46 -14.72
CA TRP A 814 0.75 -42.85 -15.44
C TRP A 814 1.01 -41.34 -15.64
N LEU A 815 1.52 -40.64 -14.62
CA LEU A 815 1.84 -39.25 -14.68
C LEU A 815 3.06 -38.97 -15.55
N ASP A 816 4.05 -39.85 -15.53
CA ASP A 816 5.24 -39.79 -16.37
C ASP A 816 4.94 -39.84 -17.88
N ARG A 817 3.83 -40.50 -18.28
CA ARG A 817 3.37 -40.56 -19.67
C ARG A 817 2.64 -39.29 -20.13
N VAL A 818 1.99 -38.58 -19.21
CA VAL A 818 1.19 -37.37 -19.53
C VAL A 818 2.06 -36.12 -19.56
N LEU A 819 3.12 -36.07 -18.72
CA LEU A 819 3.98 -34.93 -18.62
C LEU A 819 4.88 -34.73 -19.84
N PRO A 820 4.92 -33.54 -20.45
CA PRO A 820 5.84 -33.24 -21.54
C PRO A 820 7.30 -33.34 -21.04
N ASP A 821 8.19 -33.77 -21.91
CA ASP A 821 9.62 -33.81 -21.62
C ASP A 821 10.24 -32.43 -21.90
N VAL A 822 10.31 -31.62 -20.85
CA VAL A 822 10.87 -30.26 -20.88
C VAL A 822 12.36 -30.35 -20.58
N ASP A 823 13.19 -30.31 -21.64
CA ASP A 823 14.67 -30.26 -21.51
C ASP A 823 15.12 -28.90 -20.97
N VAL A 824 15.06 -28.72 -19.65
CA VAL A 824 15.47 -27.49 -18.99
C VAL A 824 16.99 -27.33 -18.99
N GLU A 825 17.72 -28.44 -19.01
CA GLU A 825 19.17 -28.47 -18.87
C GLU A 825 19.91 -28.39 -20.22
N GLY A 826 19.20 -28.55 -21.33
CA GLY A 826 19.78 -28.57 -22.69
C GLY A 826 20.62 -29.82 -22.96
N ALA A 827 20.29 -30.96 -22.35
CA ALA A 827 21.00 -32.24 -22.55
C ALA A 827 21.03 -32.65 -24.03
N ARG A 828 19.92 -32.43 -24.74
CA ARG A 828 19.85 -32.66 -26.19
C ARG A 828 20.72 -31.73 -27.03
N LEU A 829 21.07 -30.53 -26.49
CA LEU A 829 21.95 -29.59 -27.16
C LEU A 829 23.41 -30.14 -27.14
N VAL A 830 23.80 -30.83 -26.07
CA VAL A 830 25.14 -31.44 -25.93
C VAL A 830 25.28 -32.61 -26.88
N GLU A 831 24.27 -33.50 -26.97
CA GLU A 831 24.26 -34.65 -27.90
C GLU A 831 24.33 -34.20 -29.36
N HIS A 832 23.56 -33.19 -29.78
CA HIS A 832 23.56 -32.71 -31.17
C HIS A 832 24.87 -32.03 -31.60
N THR A 833 25.54 -31.32 -30.67
CA THR A 833 26.83 -30.65 -30.98
C THR A 833 28.03 -31.60 -30.97
N ASP A 834 27.96 -32.73 -30.29
CA ASP A 834 28.98 -33.77 -30.32
C ASP A 834 28.85 -34.67 -31.58
N ASP A 835 27.63 -34.89 -32.09
CA ASP A 835 27.40 -35.59 -33.36
C ASP A 835 27.82 -34.80 -34.59
N ASP A 836 27.64 -33.48 -34.63
CA ASP A 836 28.12 -32.60 -35.71
C ASP A 836 29.65 -32.38 -35.68
N GLY A 837 30.29 -32.64 -34.53
CA GLY A 837 31.78 -32.61 -34.35
C GLY A 837 32.50 -33.90 -34.71
N ALA A 838 31.76 -35.01 -34.82
CA ALA A 838 32.30 -36.34 -35.05
C ALA A 838 32.19 -36.79 -36.53
N ARG A 839 32.23 -35.89 -37.51
CA ARG A 839 32.57 -36.30 -38.91
C ARG A 839 34.07 -36.48 -39.04
N PRO A 840 34.58 -37.73 -39.17
CA PRO A 840 35.98 -37.95 -39.43
C PRO A 840 36.31 -37.48 -40.83
N LEU A 841 37.23 -36.53 -40.94
CA LEU A 841 37.95 -36.25 -42.18
C LEU A 841 38.95 -37.40 -42.45
N THR A 842 38.43 -38.50 -42.94
CA THR A 842 39.28 -39.56 -43.55
C THR A 842 38.58 -40.20 -44.70
N GLU A 843 38.59 -39.54 -45.86
CA GLU A 843 38.69 -40.26 -47.12
C GLU A 843 40.04 -39.92 -47.71
N SER A 844 41.08 -40.66 -47.29
CA SER A 844 42.32 -40.77 -48.02
C SER A 844 42.10 -41.76 -49.22
N ALA A 845 42.27 -41.25 -50.40
CA ALA A 845 42.22 -41.94 -51.66
C ALA A 845 43.09 -43.21 -51.62
N PRO A 846 42.71 -44.34 -52.28
CA PRO A 846 43.55 -45.50 -52.37
C PRO A 846 44.76 -45.26 -53.27
N VAL A 847 45.93 -45.37 -52.68
CA VAL A 847 47.19 -45.47 -53.43
C VAL A 847 47.17 -46.78 -54.11
N SER A 848 47.08 -46.76 -55.42
CA SER A 848 47.39 -47.87 -56.36
C SER A 848 48.85 -48.28 -56.26
N THR A 849 49.15 -49.42 -55.69
CA THR A 849 50.42 -50.06 -55.89
C THR A 849 50.25 -51.28 -56.93
N ARG A 850 50.72 -50.97 -58.07
CA ARG A 850 51.18 -52.09 -58.99
C ARG A 850 52.58 -52.58 -58.52
N HIS A 851 52.72 -53.75 -58.06
CA HIS A 851 53.53 -54.86 -58.45
C HIS A 851 53.46 -55.98 -57.40
#